data_0b23ea0120c2139d3e957dd27fe932fd
#
_entry.id   0b23ea0120c2139d3e957dd27fe932fd
#
_cell.length_a   1.000
_cell.length_b   1.000
_cell.length_c   1.000
_cell.angle_alpha   90.00
_cell.angle_beta   90.00
_cell.angle_gamma   90.00
#
_symmetry.space_group_name_H-M   'P 1'
#
loop_
_entity.id
_entity.type
_entity.pdbx_description
1 polymer ?
#
loop_
_entity_poly.entity_id
_entity_poly.type
_entity_poly.pdbx_seq_one_letter_code
_entity_poly.pdbx_strand_id
1 'polypeptide(L)'
;MESIIYTKTDEAPLLATHSLLPIIERFCASSGVHFELKDISLAGRILATFPEYLRPEQRVEDALALLGDLTKEPHANIIKLPNISASVPQLKAAIAELQGQGYALPDYPETAKDDKEKEIKTRYDKVKGSAVNPVLREGNSDRRAPKSVKNYAKKHPHKMGAWSRDSQTAVATMQVGDFFHNEKSVTIPKADKVRIELVTSQGNTLTLKDGLPLEAGEIIDATFMSRKALLAFYKEQFAKAKEKGVLLSLHLKATMMKVSDPILFGYAVETFFEELFNKYAEDFKNLGINPRNGFSEVLSKITELPSEKQEAIGKDISLAFQKAPAVAMLNSDKGITNLHYPNDVIVDASMPAMIRNSGKMWNAQGDTQDTLAVLPDSSYAGIYQVVIDFCREHGAFDPSTMGSVSNVGLMAQKAEEYGSHDKTFEVPENGQIRVVGASGEVYLSHSVEAGDIWRMCQVKDAPVQDWVKLAISRAKASQSPAVFWLDIHRPHDRELIKKVKKYLAAYDTKDLDIRILSPEEATLFSLERAKRGEDTISVTGNVLRDYLTDLFPILELGTSAKVLSIVPLMNGGGLFETGAGGSAPKLAEQLLEENHLRWDSLGEFLALGASLEHFAATYHNNKALVLAQTLDEAIGRVLEEDKSPKSKAGELDNRGSHFFLALYWAEALAAQGKETTLSQEFTPIAKALRQNEAQIVEELMQVQGEKVDIHGYYHPQEEKTYQVMRPSKTLNSIINVQ
;
A
#
# COMPACT_ATOMS: atom_id res chain seq x y z
N MET A 1 12.78 6.05 29.21
CA MET A 1 13.61 7.00 28.43
C MET A 1 12.79 7.49 27.26
N GLU A 2 12.97 8.75 26.93
CA GLU A 2 12.33 9.33 25.75
C GLU A 2 13.06 8.83 24.51
N SER A 3 12.48 7.88 23.77
CA SER A 3 13.13 7.24 22.64
C SER A 3 12.22 7.20 21.41
N ILE A 4 12.85 7.18 20.25
CA ILE A 4 12.22 6.87 18.96
C ILE A 4 12.53 5.40 18.65
N ILE A 5 11.50 4.63 18.39
CA ILE A 5 11.67 3.25 17.94
C ILE A 5 11.97 3.25 16.44
N TYR A 6 13.09 2.62 16.06
CA TYR A 6 13.40 2.34 14.67
C TYR A 6 13.22 0.85 14.42
N THR A 7 12.39 0.46 13.46
CA THR A 7 12.12 -0.96 13.24
C THR A 7 13.19 -1.60 12.37
N LYS A 8 13.73 -2.73 12.82
CA LYS A 8 14.51 -3.66 12.00
C LYS A 8 13.54 -4.55 11.22
N THR A 9 13.65 -4.54 9.91
CA THR A 9 12.77 -5.27 9.01
C THR A 9 13.53 -6.24 8.12
N ASP A 10 13.25 -6.28 6.82
CA ASP A 10 13.74 -7.32 5.92
C ASP A 10 14.42 -6.67 4.70
N GLU A 11 15.22 -7.45 3.97
CA GLU A 11 15.69 -7.16 2.61
C GLU A 11 16.39 -5.79 2.47
N ALA A 12 16.13 -5.05 1.39
CA ALA A 12 16.79 -3.77 1.13
C ALA A 12 16.61 -2.73 2.25
N PRO A 13 15.45 -2.53 2.87
CA PRO A 13 15.30 -1.66 4.03
C PRO A 13 16.17 -2.07 5.23
N LEU A 14 16.29 -3.36 5.51
CA LEU A 14 17.20 -3.86 6.56
C LEU A 14 18.65 -3.51 6.25
N LEU A 15 19.09 -3.76 5.02
CA LEU A 15 20.45 -3.45 4.57
C LEU A 15 20.74 -1.95 4.69
N ALA A 16 19.83 -1.10 4.21
CA ALA A 16 19.94 0.35 4.31
C ALA A 16 20.05 0.85 5.77
N THR A 17 19.37 0.19 6.71
CA THR A 17 19.42 0.54 8.14
C THR A 17 20.85 0.48 8.68
N HIS A 18 21.66 -0.50 8.27
CA HIS A 18 23.06 -0.62 8.72
C HIS A 18 23.94 0.56 8.30
N SER A 19 23.60 1.23 7.19
CA SER A 19 24.29 2.46 6.76
C SER A 19 23.70 3.73 7.37
N LEU A 20 22.36 3.83 7.48
CA LEU A 20 21.68 5.06 7.87
C LEU A 20 21.60 5.26 9.37
N LEU A 21 21.26 4.22 10.14
CA LEU A 21 21.01 4.36 11.59
C LEU A 21 22.21 4.93 12.36
N PRO A 22 23.48 4.52 12.12
CA PRO A 22 24.62 5.13 12.78
C PRO A 22 24.80 6.63 12.49
N ILE A 23 24.41 7.09 11.30
CA ILE A 23 24.39 8.52 10.96
C ILE A 23 23.32 9.23 11.79
N ILE A 24 22.11 8.68 11.84
CA ILE A 24 21.00 9.24 12.62
C ILE A 24 21.36 9.34 14.10
N GLU A 25 21.88 8.28 14.68
CA GLU A 25 22.30 8.24 16.09
C GLU A 25 23.35 9.30 16.39
N ARG A 26 24.37 9.44 15.53
CA ARG A 26 25.41 10.47 15.68
C ARG A 26 24.85 11.88 15.62
N PHE A 27 23.95 12.15 14.67
CA PHE A 27 23.38 13.48 14.46
C PHE A 27 22.42 13.89 15.58
N CYS A 28 21.75 12.93 16.20
CA CYS A 28 20.80 13.17 17.28
C CYS A 28 21.41 13.09 18.69
N ALA A 29 22.64 12.61 18.84
CA ALA A 29 23.24 12.27 20.13
C ALA A 29 23.20 13.42 21.15
N SER A 30 23.49 14.66 20.74
CA SER A 30 23.52 15.83 21.65
C SER A 30 22.14 16.46 21.89
N SER A 31 21.11 15.97 21.24
CA SER A 31 19.74 16.50 21.35
C SER A 31 18.90 15.86 22.45
N GLY A 32 19.38 14.77 23.06
CA GLY A 32 18.60 13.96 24.00
C GLY A 32 17.61 13.00 23.34
N VAL A 33 17.62 12.91 22.00
CA VAL A 33 16.84 11.91 21.25
C VAL A 33 17.63 10.61 21.21
N HIS A 34 17.04 9.55 21.71
CA HIS A 34 17.59 8.20 21.66
C HIS A 34 16.82 7.33 20.68
N PHE A 35 17.51 6.37 20.06
CA PHE A 35 16.89 5.40 19.16
C PHE A 35 16.96 4.00 19.76
N GLU A 36 15.87 3.27 19.67
CA GLU A 36 15.81 1.85 20.02
C GLU A 36 15.43 1.05 18.78
N LEU A 37 16.27 0.05 18.46
CA LEU A 37 15.99 -0.88 17.36
C LEU A 37 15.09 -2.01 17.85
N LYS A 38 13.96 -2.22 17.19
CA LYS A 38 13.00 -3.32 17.47
C LYS A 38 12.86 -4.20 16.24
N ASP A 39 13.16 -5.50 16.40
CA ASP A 39 13.21 -6.46 15.30
C ASP A 39 11.82 -7.04 14.99
N ILE A 40 11.20 -6.57 13.91
CA ILE A 40 9.95 -7.09 13.36
C ILE A 40 10.15 -7.78 12.00
N SER A 41 11.40 -8.15 11.67
CA SER A 41 11.72 -8.93 10.49
C SER A 41 11.00 -10.29 10.48
N LEU A 42 10.92 -10.93 9.33
CA LEU A 42 10.35 -12.27 9.23
C LEU A 42 11.10 -13.26 10.14
N ALA A 43 12.43 -13.22 10.14
CA ALA A 43 13.24 -14.06 11.00
C ALA A 43 13.01 -13.75 12.49
N GLY A 44 13.00 -12.50 12.91
CA GLY A 44 12.70 -12.08 14.28
C GLY A 44 11.34 -12.58 14.77
N ARG A 45 10.31 -12.45 13.93
CA ARG A 45 8.95 -12.92 14.25
C ARG A 45 8.85 -14.45 14.33
N ILE A 46 9.57 -15.18 13.48
CA ILE A 46 9.67 -16.64 13.58
C ILE A 46 10.33 -17.05 14.90
N LEU A 47 11.47 -16.47 15.24
CA LEU A 47 12.20 -16.78 16.48
C LEU A 47 11.36 -16.48 17.73
N ALA A 48 10.71 -15.32 17.76
CA ALA A 48 9.82 -14.92 18.86
C ALA A 48 8.61 -15.86 19.03
N THR A 49 8.18 -16.52 17.95
CA THR A 49 7.03 -17.43 17.97
C THR A 49 7.34 -18.78 18.63
N PHE A 50 8.60 -19.23 18.64
CA PHE A 50 9.01 -20.57 19.11
C PHE A 50 10.12 -20.55 20.17
N PRO A 51 10.02 -19.75 21.24
CA PRO A 51 11.10 -19.61 22.24
C PRO A 51 11.47 -20.91 22.97
N GLU A 52 10.53 -21.85 23.09
CA GLU A 52 10.77 -23.15 23.75
C GLU A 52 11.65 -24.10 22.93
N TYR A 53 11.79 -23.88 21.62
CA TYR A 53 12.69 -24.63 20.75
C TYR A 53 14.11 -24.05 20.72
N LEU A 54 14.31 -22.86 21.32
CA LEU A 54 15.55 -22.11 21.26
C LEU A 54 16.34 -22.21 22.57
N ARG A 55 17.66 -22.24 22.45
CA ARG A 55 18.55 -22.09 23.60
C ARG A 55 18.35 -20.70 24.23
N PRO A 56 18.60 -20.53 25.54
CA PRO A 56 18.37 -19.24 26.21
C PRO A 56 18.99 -18.05 25.51
N GLU A 57 20.22 -18.18 24.99
CA GLU A 57 20.96 -17.13 24.29
C GLU A 57 20.45 -16.84 22.87
N GLN A 58 19.61 -17.70 22.32
CA GLN A 58 18.98 -17.54 21.01
C GLN A 58 17.57 -16.93 21.09
N ARG A 59 17.02 -16.82 22.29
CA ARG A 59 15.67 -16.31 22.49
C ARG A 59 15.65 -14.81 22.27
N VAL A 60 14.65 -14.34 21.54
CA VAL A 60 14.40 -12.93 21.25
C VAL A 60 13.07 -12.51 21.87
N GLU A 61 12.92 -11.22 22.12
CA GLU A 61 11.62 -10.64 22.53
C GLU A 61 10.61 -10.70 21.40
N ASP A 62 9.32 -10.74 21.72
CA ASP A 62 8.26 -10.50 20.76
C ASP A 62 8.10 -8.99 20.53
N ALA A 63 8.99 -8.44 19.69
CA ALA A 63 9.03 -7.02 19.39
C ALA A 63 7.72 -6.52 18.75
N LEU A 64 7.04 -7.35 17.95
CA LEU A 64 5.77 -6.95 17.34
C LEU A 64 4.66 -6.79 18.38
N ALA A 65 4.56 -7.71 19.34
CA ALA A 65 3.60 -7.59 20.44
C ALA A 65 3.89 -6.35 21.30
N LEU A 66 5.15 -6.11 21.64
CA LEU A 66 5.58 -4.91 22.38
C LEU A 66 5.23 -3.61 21.64
N LEU A 67 5.47 -3.56 20.35
CA LEU A 67 5.09 -2.40 19.52
C LEU A 67 3.58 -2.23 19.46
N GLY A 68 2.81 -3.32 19.37
CA GLY A 68 1.37 -3.30 19.41
C GLY A 68 0.83 -2.66 20.70
N ASP A 69 1.43 -2.97 21.85
CA ASP A 69 1.08 -2.33 23.12
C ASP A 69 1.55 -0.87 23.17
N LEU A 70 2.75 -0.58 22.68
CA LEU A 70 3.29 0.78 22.63
C LEU A 70 2.43 1.71 21.77
N THR A 71 1.81 1.23 20.68
CA THR A 71 0.91 2.05 19.85
C THR A 71 -0.29 2.63 20.61
N LYS A 72 -0.59 2.08 21.78
CA LYS A 72 -1.68 2.55 22.65
C LYS A 72 -1.21 3.60 23.67
N GLU A 73 0.10 3.84 23.73
CA GLU A 73 0.69 4.78 24.68
C GLU A 73 0.83 6.19 24.08
N PRO A 74 0.58 7.26 24.86
CA PRO A 74 0.61 8.62 24.32
C PRO A 74 2.00 9.11 23.90
N HIS A 75 3.06 8.48 24.39
CA HIS A 75 4.45 8.81 24.08
C HIS A 75 5.06 7.97 22.96
N ALA A 76 4.30 7.08 22.34
CA ALA A 76 4.78 6.26 21.25
C ALA A 76 5.33 7.10 20.09
N ASN A 77 6.51 6.73 19.60
CA ASN A 77 7.12 7.33 18.43
C ASN A 77 7.86 6.25 17.66
N ILE A 78 7.28 5.78 16.56
CA ILE A 78 7.72 4.57 15.87
C ILE A 78 7.95 4.90 14.39
N ILE A 79 9.17 4.68 13.90
CA ILE A 79 9.50 4.68 12.47
C ILE A 79 9.40 3.23 11.98
N LYS A 80 8.40 2.95 11.15
CA LYS A 80 8.14 1.62 10.63
C LYS A 80 8.59 1.50 9.18
N LEU A 81 9.59 0.66 8.93
CA LEU A 81 10.10 0.33 7.61
C LEU A 81 9.26 -0.78 6.95
N PRO A 82 9.33 -0.93 5.61
CA PRO A 82 8.71 -2.06 4.92
C PRO A 82 9.25 -3.40 5.42
N ASN A 83 8.36 -4.38 5.53
CA ASN A 83 8.69 -5.74 5.96
C ASN A 83 8.07 -6.77 5.02
N ILE A 84 8.59 -7.99 5.03
CA ILE A 84 8.04 -9.10 4.24
C ILE A 84 6.63 -9.47 4.73
N SER A 85 5.70 -9.51 3.77
CA SER A 85 4.39 -10.16 3.92
C SER A 85 4.54 -11.59 3.41
N ALA A 86 4.94 -12.52 4.29
CA ALA A 86 5.46 -13.82 3.90
C ALA A 86 4.43 -14.72 3.21
N SER A 87 4.76 -15.20 2.01
CA SER A 87 4.14 -16.36 1.39
C SER A 87 4.61 -17.66 2.05
N VAL A 88 3.93 -18.78 1.80
CA VAL A 88 4.38 -20.10 2.32
C VAL A 88 5.80 -20.45 1.86
N PRO A 89 6.18 -20.28 0.57
CA PRO A 89 7.55 -20.53 0.15
C PRO A 89 8.58 -19.66 0.87
N GLN A 90 8.31 -18.36 1.06
CA GLN A 90 9.21 -17.46 1.79
C GLN A 90 9.32 -17.85 3.27
N LEU A 91 8.21 -18.22 3.92
CA LEU A 91 8.22 -18.70 5.29
C LEU A 91 9.09 -19.95 5.43
N LYS A 92 8.93 -20.94 4.55
CA LYS A 92 9.73 -22.18 4.54
C LYS A 92 11.20 -21.90 4.30
N ALA A 93 11.53 -21.01 3.38
CA ALA A 93 12.91 -20.61 3.10
C ALA A 93 13.58 -19.94 4.32
N ALA A 94 12.86 -19.06 5.01
CA ALA A 94 13.34 -18.41 6.23
C ALA A 94 13.56 -19.42 7.36
N ILE A 95 12.64 -20.36 7.54
CA ILE A 95 12.79 -21.46 8.54
C ILE A 95 14.04 -22.29 8.22
N ALA A 96 14.21 -22.72 6.96
CA ALA A 96 15.36 -23.52 6.54
C ALA A 96 16.70 -22.78 6.74
N GLU A 97 16.74 -21.47 6.45
CA GLU A 97 17.92 -20.63 6.69
C GLU A 97 18.27 -20.59 8.19
N LEU A 98 17.29 -20.32 9.05
CA LEU A 98 17.49 -20.29 10.51
C LEU A 98 17.91 -21.65 11.05
N GLN A 99 17.32 -22.75 10.58
CA GLN A 99 17.75 -24.12 10.95
C GLN A 99 19.21 -24.37 10.53
N GLY A 100 19.60 -23.94 9.33
CA GLY A 100 20.99 -24.00 8.84
C GLY A 100 21.96 -23.17 9.69
N GLN A 101 21.50 -22.13 10.36
CA GLN A 101 22.25 -21.30 11.30
C GLN A 101 22.23 -21.84 12.74
N GLY A 102 21.63 -23.03 12.98
CA GLY A 102 21.64 -23.73 14.26
C GLY A 102 20.49 -23.38 15.21
N TYR A 103 19.39 -22.83 14.71
CA TYR A 103 18.15 -22.65 15.45
C TYR A 103 17.28 -23.91 15.32
N ALA A 104 16.93 -24.55 16.42
CA ALA A 104 16.20 -25.83 16.44
C ALA A 104 14.68 -25.66 16.21
N LEU A 105 14.29 -24.88 15.19
CA LEU A 105 12.90 -24.58 14.87
C LEU A 105 12.20 -25.82 14.28
N PRO A 106 10.88 -26.00 14.52
CA PRO A 106 10.10 -27.01 13.84
C PRO A 106 9.85 -26.62 12.37
N ASP A 107 9.66 -27.62 11.50
CA ASP A 107 9.24 -27.42 10.13
C ASP A 107 7.81 -26.86 10.05
N TYR A 108 7.50 -26.12 8.98
CA TYR A 108 6.13 -25.71 8.68
C TYR A 108 5.34 -26.88 8.08
N PRO A 109 4.31 -27.42 8.76
CA PRO A 109 3.52 -28.51 8.21
C PRO A 109 2.46 -27.98 7.24
N GLU A 110 2.59 -28.23 5.95
CA GLU A 110 1.56 -27.83 4.96
C GLU A 110 0.23 -28.53 5.24
N THR A 111 0.30 -29.85 5.56
CA THR A 111 -0.83 -30.64 6.00
C THR A 111 -0.49 -31.22 7.36
N ALA A 112 -1.19 -30.76 8.39
CA ALA A 112 -0.98 -31.23 9.75
C ALA A 112 -1.52 -32.65 9.94
N LYS A 113 -0.68 -33.56 10.48
CA LYS A 113 -1.00 -34.98 10.68
C LYS A 113 -1.53 -35.27 12.08
N ASP A 114 -1.15 -34.48 13.06
CA ASP A 114 -1.53 -34.63 14.47
C ASP A 114 -1.78 -33.25 15.12
N ASP A 115 -2.16 -33.24 16.39
CA ASP A 115 -2.50 -32.00 17.10
C ASP A 115 -1.27 -31.13 17.37
N LYS A 116 -0.08 -31.70 17.47
CA LYS A 116 1.17 -30.93 17.60
C LYS A 116 1.50 -30.20 16.31
N GLU A 117 1.39 -30.86 15.17
CA GLU A 117 1.59 -30.24 13.86
C GLU A 117 0.51 -29.16 13.58
N LYS A 118 -0.74 -29.37 14.03
CA LYS A 118 -1.80 -28.36 13.97
C LYS A 118 -1.45 -27.10 14.77
N GLU A 119 -0.93 -27.28 15.99
CA GLU A 119 -0.48 -26.18 16.85
C GLU A 119 0.67 -25.42 16.19
N ILE A 120 1.71 -26.10 15.72
CA ILE A 120 2.85 -25.51 15.02
C ILE A 120 2.37 -24.71 13.78
N LYS A 121 1.49 -25.32 12.97
CA LYS A 121 0.91 -24.67 11.81
C LYS A 121 0.16 -23.39 12.18
N THR A 122 -0.68 -23.47 13.21
CA THR A 122 -1.46 -22.31 13.69
C THR A 122 -0.56 -21.17 14.14
N ARG A 123 0.56 -21.46 14.77
CA ARG A 123 1.54 -20.46 15.21
C ARG A 123 2.26 -19.81 14.02
N TYR A 124 2.75 -20.61 13.07
CA TYR A 124 3.37 -20.09 11.85
C TYR A 124 2.37 -19.28 10.98
N ASP A 125 1.11 -19.70 10.93
CA ASP A 125 0.08 -18.99 10.18
C ASP A 125 -0.18 -17.57 10.70
N LYS A 126 0.17 -17.27 11.97
CA LYS A 126 0.16 -15.89 12.52
C LYS A 126 1.33 -15.04 12.03
N VAL A 127 2.42 -15.64 11.62
CA VAL A 127 3.60 -14.95 11.06
C VAL A 127 3.47 -14.72 9.56
N LYS A 128 2.68 -15.56 8.90
CA LYS A 128 2.44 -15.54 7.46
C LYS A 128 1.56 -14.36 7.03
N GLY A 129 1.78 -13.88 5.80
CA GLY A 129 0.98 -12.80 5.21
C GLY A 129 1.20 -11.45 5.88
N SER A 130 0.19 -10.60 5.86
CA SER A 130 0.24 -9.24 6.44
C SER A 130 0.07 -9.27 7.96
N ALA A 131 1.07 -9.77 8.68
CA ALA A 131 1.01 -9.96 10.12
C ALA A 131 1.31 -8.67 10.92
N VAL A 132 2.11 -7.76 10.38
CA VAL A 132 2.62 -6.58 11.09
C VAL A 132 1.62 -5.42 11.11
N ASN A 133 1.16 -5.00 9.94
CA ASN A 133 0.31 -3.81 9.82
C ASN A 133 -0.96 -3.86 10.70
N PRO A 134 -1.72 -4.96 10.80
CA PRO A 134 -2.90 -5.00 11.64
C PRO A 134 -2.64 -4.77 13.12
N VAL A 135 -1.44 -5.10 13.62
CA VAL A 135 -1.04 -4.91 15.02
C VAL A 135 -0.74 -3.44 15.31
N LEU A 136 -0.13 -2.74 14.36
CA LEU A 136 0.36 -1.37 14.55
C LEU A 136 -0.66 -0.28 14.19
N ARG A 137 -1.76 -0.61 13.53
CA ARG A 137 -2.76 0.37 13.05
C ARG A 137 -3.73 0.82 14.14
N GLU A 138 -3.24 1.51 15.14
CA GLU A 138 -4.05 2.15 16.22
C GLU A 138 -4.27 3.65 15.96
N GLY A 139 -4.26 4.07 14.71
CA GLY A 139 -4.53 5.44 14.27
C GLY A 139 -5.04 5.50 12.85
N ASN A 140 -5.61 6.65 12.48
CA ASN A 140 -6.00 6.97 11.11
C ASN A 140 -4.83 7.57 10.37
N SER A 141 -4.84 7.52 9.03
CA SER A 141 -3.71 7.99 8.23
C SER A 141 -3.79 9.47 7.91
N ASP A 142 -2.62 10.12 7.89
CA ASP A 142 -2.38 11.47 7.36
C ASP A 142 -1.30 11.36 6.29
N ARG A 143 -1.69 11.47 5.02
CA ARG A 143 -0.80 11.36 3.87
C ARG A 143 -0.69 12.68 3.16
N ARG A 144 0.55 13.15 2.96
CA ARG A 144 0.82 14.45 2.33
C ARG A 144 2.21 14.49 1.71
N ALA A 145 2.37 15.34 0.69
CA ALA A 145 3.68 15.64 0.14
C ALA A 145 4.45 16.55 1.11
N PRO A 146 5.66 16.18 1.55
CA PRO A 146 6.52 17.07 2.32
C PRO A 146 6.93 18.30 1.51
N LYS A 147 7.27 19.38 2.21
CA LYS A 147 7.62 20.67 1.57
C LYS A 147 8.81 20.54 0.62
N SER A 148 9.86 19.83 1.00
CA SER A 148 11.05 19.57 0.17
C SER A 148 10.68 18.86 -1.13
N VAL A 149 9.84 17.82 -1.05
CA VAL A 149 9.37 17.05 -2.21
C VAL A 149 8.48 17.90 -3.12
N LYS A 150 7.54 18.67 -2.54
CA LYS A 150 6.67 19.57 -3.30
C LYS A 150 7.48 20.66 -4.05
N ASN A 151 8.44 21.27 -3.38
CA ASN A 151 9.31 22.28 -3.98
C ASN A 151 10.13 21.70 -5.13
N TYR A 152 10.69 20.50 -4.95
CA TYR A 152 11.40 19.80 -6.00
C TYR A 152 10.49 19.50 -7.22
N ALA A 153 9.29 18.96 -7.00
CA ALA A 153 8.34 18.64 -8.06
C ALA A 153 7.91 19.89 -8.87
N LYS A 154 7.80 21.06 -8.23
CA LYS A 154 7.51 22.33 -8.91
C LYS A 154 8.65 22.78 -9.81
N LYS A 155 9.90 22.60 -9.40
CA LYS A 155 11.09 22.99 -10.17
C LYS A 155 11.44 21.98 -11.27
N HIS A 156 11.15 20.71 -11.03
CA HIS A 156 11.46 19.59 -11.91
C HIS A 156 10.19 18.80 -12.23
N PRO A 157 9.22 19.40 -12.97
CA PRO A 157 7.94 18.77 -13.22
C PRO A 157 8.12 17.52 -14.10
N HIS A 158 7.48 16.44 -13.69
CA HIS A 158 7.44 15.22 -14.50
C HIS A 158 6.57 15.43 -15.75
N LYS A 159 6.76 14.58 -16.76
CA LYS A 159 5.96 14.63 -17.99
C LYS A 159 4.53 14.16 -17.76
N MET A 160 3.59 14.94 -18.26
CA MET A 160 2.19 14.59 -18.40
C MET A 160 1.85 14.48 -19.87
N GLY A 161 1.05 13.47 -20.25
CA GLY A 161 0.54 13.34 -21.62
C GLY A 161 -0.45 14.46 -21.94
N ALA A 162 -0.37 15.00 -23.17
CA ALA A 162 -1.30 16.01 -23.63
C ALA A 162 -2.69 15.42 -23.84
N TRP A 163 -3.69 15.94 -23.15
CA TRP A 163 -5.09 15.53 -23.30
C TRP A 163 -5.75 16.19 -24.51
N SER A 164 -6.51 15.40 -25.27
CA SER A 164 -7.35 15.89 -26.37
C SER A 164 -8.83 15.94 -25.94
N ARG A 165 -9.54 16.95 -26.43
CA ARG A 165 -11.00 17.03 -26.27
C ARG A 165 -11.72 15.91 -27.00
N ASP A 166 -11.10 15.33 -28.02
CA ASP A 166 -11.65 14.24 -28.83
C ASP A 166 -11.34 12.86 -28.25
N SER A 167 -10.63 12.78 -27.12
CA SER A 167 -10.34 11.50 -26.44
C SER A 167 -11.64 10.73 -26.16
N GLN A 168 -11.66 9.46 -26.55
CA GLN A 168 -12.77 8.55 -26.32
C GLN A 168 -12.55 7.67 -25.07
N THR A 169 -11.46 7.90 -24.33
CA THR A 169 -11.17 7.20 -23.08
C THR A 169 -12.31 7.45 -22.08
N ALA A 170 -12.77 6.38 -21.48
CA ALA A 170 -13.85 6.41 -20.50
C ALA A 170 -13.72 5.27 -19.48
N VAL A 171 -14.43 5.43 -18.37
CA VAL A 171 -14.61 4.40 -17.36
C VAL A 171 -15.97 3.72 -17.59
N ALA A 172 -15.97 2.39 -17.62
CA ALA A 172 -17.17 1.57 -17.59
C ALA A 172 -17.35 0.98 -16.20
N THR A 173 -18.52 1.19 -15.60
CA THR A 173 -18.87 0.64 -14.30
C THR A 173 -20.32 0.17 -14.26
N MET A 174 -20.63 -0.76 -13.37
CA MET A 174 -21.97 -1.31 -13.24
C MET A 174 -22.95 -0.25 -12.68
N GLN A 175 -24.18 -0.33 -13.13
CA GLN A 175 -25.27 0.54 -12.67
C GLN A 175 -26.28 -0.19 -11.80
N VAL A 176 -26.12 -1.49 -11.65
CA VAL A 176 -27.00 -2.38 -10.87
C VAL A 176 -26.27 -3.68 -10.56
N GLY A 177 -26.51 -4.23 -9.39
CA GLY A 177 -26.03 -5.57 -9.04
C GLY A 177 -24.57 -5.65 -8.59
N ASP A 178 -23.87 -4.53 -8.47
CA ASP A 178 -22.52 -4.44 -7.90
C ASP A 178 -22.55 -4.17 -6.38
N PHE A 179 -21.38 -4.08 -5.78
CA PHE A 179 -21.25 -3.88 -4.34
C PHE A 179 -21.91 -2.60 -3.86
N PHE A 180 -21.84 -1.51 -4.60
CA PHE A 180 -22.48 -0.24 -4.25
C PHE A 180 -24.00 -0.36 -4.18
N HIS A 181 -24.62 -0.92 -5.24
CA HIS A 181 -26.07 -0.95 -5.37
C HIS A 181 -26.77 -1.98 -4.48
N ASN A 182 -26.06 -3.02 -4.06
CA ASN A 182 -26.58 -4.08 -3.17
C ASN A 182 -26.26 -3.85 -1.69
N GLU A 183 -25.56 -2.77 -1.35
CA GLU A 183 -25.11 -2.53 0.01
C GLU A 183 -26.27 -2.25 0.98
N LYS A 184 -26.15 -2.82 2.17
CA LYS A 184 -26.97 -2.52 3.36
C LYS A 184 -26.06 -2.28 4.53
N SER A 185 -26.44 -1.33 5.40
CA SER A 185 -25.65 -0.94 6.55
C SER A 185 -26.53 -0.64 7.76
N VAL A 186 -25.99 -0.89 8.95
CA VAL A 186 -26.65 -0.58 10.21
C VAL A 186 -25.61 -0.25 11.29
N THR A 187 -25.95 0.71 12.14
CA THR A 187 -25.19 0.97 13.37
C THR A 187 -25.72 0.07 14.49
N ILE A 188 -24.85 -0.70 15.13
CA ILE A 188 -25.19 -1.65 16.19
C ILE A 188 -25.57 -0.89 17.47
N PRO A 189 -26.80 -1.08 17.99
CA PRO A 189 -27.27 -0.31 19.15
C PRO A 189 -26.65 -0.75 20.48
N LYS A 190 -26.26 -2.01 20.60
CA LYS A 190 -25.65 -2.62 21.81
C LYS A 190 -24.66 -3.70 21.38
N ALA A 191 -23.64 -3.94 22.19
CA ALA A 191 -22.67 -5.01 21.91
C ALA A 191 -23.38 -6.36 21.71
N ASP A 192 -22.95 -7.10 20.69
CA ASP A 192 -23.50 -8.40 20.31
C ASP A 192 -22.39 -9.31 19.75
N LYS A 193 -22.75 -10.56 19.50
CA LYS A 193 -21.91 -11.54 18.83
C LYS A 193 -22.70 -12.14 17.66
N VAL A 194 -22.24 -11.90 16.44
CA VAL A 194 -22.98 -12.30 15.25
C VAL A 194 -22.36 -13.49 14.54
N ARG A 195 -23.19 -14.16 13.76
CA ARG A 195 -22.78 -15.15 12.76
C ARG A 195 -23.28 -14.75 11.38
N ILE A 196 -22.56 -15.17 10.37
CA ILE A 196 -22.94 -15.07 8.96
C ILE A 196 -23.41 -16.45 8.52
N GLU A 197 -24.63 -16.55 8.03
CA GLU A 197 -25.22 -17.81 7.62
C GLU A 197 -25.91 -17.71 6.25
N LEU A 198 -25.82 -18.77 5.46
CA LEU A 198 -26.58 -18.95 4.23
C LEU A 198 -27.74 -19.90 4.52
N VAL A 199 -28.98 -19.42 4.33
CA VAL A 199 -30.17 -20.26 4.30
C VAL A 199 -30.46 -20.57 2.84
N THR A 200 -30.25 -21.83 2.44
CA THR A 200 -30.42 -22.26 1.06
C THR A 200 -31.87 -22.25 0.66
N SER A 201 -32.17 -22.26 -0.66
CA SER A 201 -33.52 -22.36 -1.19
C SER A 201 -34.23 -23.67 -0.77
N GLN A 202 -33.50 -24.67 -0.31
CA GLN A 202 -34.03 -25.93 0.23
C GLN A 202 -34.32 -25.89 1.73
N GLY A 203 -34.01 -24.74 2.40
CA GLY A 203 -34.21 -24.55 3.84
C GLY A 203 -33.07 -25.02 4.72
N ASN A 204 -31.95 -25.48 4.18
CA ASN A 204 -30.75 -25.83 4.95
C ASN A 204 -30.01 -24.55 5.36
N THR A 205 -29.41 -24.57 6.56
CA THR A 205 -28.58 -23.45 7.05
C THR A 205 -27.11 -23.86 7.05
N LEU A 206 -26.30 -23.08 6.33
CA LEU A 206 -24.84 -23.21 6.30
C LEU A 206 -24.22 -22.02 7.02
N THR A 207 -23.46 -22.25 8.08
CA THR A 207 -22.70 -21.19 8.78
C THR A 207 -21.44 -20.89 7.98
N LEU A 208 -21.34 -19.67 7.48
CA LEU A 208 -20.17 -19.17 6.73
C LEU A 208 -19.10 -18.61 7.67
N LYS A 209 -19.52 -17.92 8.72
CA LYS A 209 -18.65 -17.39 9.78
C LYS A 209 -19.42 -17.32 11.09
N ASP A 210 -18.76 -17.66 12.19
CA ASP A 210 -19.36 -17.60 13.51
C ASP A 210 -18.51 -16.77 14.48
N GLY A 211 -19.18 -16.29 15.52
CA GLY A 211 -18.53 -15.72 16.68
C GLY A 211 -17.91 -14.35 16.48
N LEU A 212 -18.37 -13.55 15.54
CA LEU A 212 -17.88 -12.18 15.32
C LEU A 212 -18.36 -11.23 16.42
N PRO A 213 -17.47 -10.67 17.24
CA PRO A 213 -17.88 -9.68 18.25
C PRO A 213 -18.17 -8.32 17.61
N LEU A 214 -19.22 -7.67 18.04
CA LEU A 214 -19.60 -6.30 17.68
C LEU A 214 -19.71 -5.43 18.92
N GLU A 215 -19.25 -4.18 18.83
CA GLU A 215 -19.37 -3.19 19.89
C GLU A 215 -20.61 -2.31 19.69
N ALA A 216 -21.09 -1.69 20.77
CA ALA A 216 -22.15 -0.69 20.66
C ALA A 216 -21.64 0.53 19.87
N GLY A 217 -22.42 0.99 18.91
CA GLY A 217 -22.05 2.09 18.02
C GLY A 217 -21.23 1.69 16.81
N GLU A 218 -20.81 0.44 16.69
CA GLU A 218 -20.12 -0.09 15.53
C GLU A 218 -21.04 -0.11 14.29
N ILE A 219 -20.50 0.25 13.13
CA ILE A 219 -21.20 0.11 11.85
C ILE A 219 -20.83 -1.24 11.25
N ILE A 220 -21.83 -1.99 10.79
CA ILE A 220 -21.64 -3.14 9.93
C ILE A 220 -22.30 -2.90 8.58
N ASP A 221 -21.63 -3.30 7.51
CA ASP A 221 -22.17 -3.31 6.16
C ASP A 221 -22.08 -4.70 5.59
N ALA A 222 -23.04 -5.02 4.72
CA ALA A 222 -22.95 -6.20 3.89
C ALA A 222 -23.43 -5.88 2.48
N THR A 223 -22.83 -6.53 1.51
CA THR A 223 -23.17 -6.35 0.10
C THR A 223 -22.78 -7.57 -0.72
N PHE A 224 -23.19 -7.59 -2.00
CA PHE A 224 -22.75 -8.62 -2.92
C PHE A 224 -22.65 -8.12 -4.35
N MET A 225 -21.75 -8.75 -5.12
CA MET A 225 -21.65 -8.63 -6.56
C MET A 225 -22.46 -9.75 -7.20
N SER A 226 -23.47 -9.39 -7.96
CA SER A 226 -24.26 -10.38 -8.71
C SER A 226 -23.47 -10.92 -9.91
N ARG A 227 -23.19 -12.22 -9.92
CA ARG A 227 -22.54 -12.89 -11.06
C ARG A 227 -23.30 -12.65 -12.36
N LYS A 228 -24.61 -12.81 -12.34
CA LYS A 228 -25.47 -12.62 -13.52
C LYS A 228 -25.36 -11.20 -14.09
N ALA A 229 -25.46 -10.20 -13.23
CA ALA A 229 -25.34 -8.80 -13.64
C ALA A 229 -23.92 -8.49 -14.14
N LEU A 230 -22.89 -9.02 -13.49
CA LEU A 230 -21.49 -8.83 -13.88
C LEU A 230 -21.18 -9.43 -15.27
N LEU A 231 -21.63 -10.65 -15.54
CA LEU A 231 -21.42 -11.28 -16.85
C LEU A 231 -22.13 -10.50 -17.98
N ALA A 232 -23.36 -10.02 -17.72
CA ALA A 232 -24.08 -9.16 -18.68
C ALA A 232 -23.32 -7.84 -18.91
N PHE A 233 -22.82 -7.22 -17.84
CA PHE A 233 -22.00 -6.01 -17.91
C PHE A 233 -20.72 -6.22 -18.73
N TYR A 234 -19.97 -7.29 -18.48
CA TYR A 234 -18.75 -7.57 -19.26
C TYR A 234 -19.06 -7.75 -20.75
N LYS A 235 -20.08 -8.52 -21.11
CA LYS A 235 -20.48 -8.71 -22.52
C LYS A 235 -20.82 -7.38 -23.20
N GLU A 236 -21.56 -6.53 -22.51
CA GLU A 236 -21.93 -5.20 -23.01
C GLU A 236 -20.68 -4.31 -23.22
N GLN A 237 -19.78 -4.25 -22.22
CA GLN A 237 -18.61 -3.38 -22.31
C GLN A 237 -17.59 -3.89 -23.36
N PHE A 238 -17.42 -5.19 -23.50
CA PHE A 238 -16.58 -5.76 -24.56
C PHE A 238 -17.11 -5.39 -25.97
N ALA A 239 -18.42 -5.49 -26.16
CA ALA A 239 -19.05 -5.06 -27.40
C ALA A 239 -18.85 -3.55 -27.66
N LYS A 240 -19.03 -2.71 -26.65
CA LYS A 240 -18.83 -1.26 -26.75
C LYS A 240 -17.39 -0.87 -27.07
N ALA A 241 -16.39 -1.53 -26.42
CA ALA A 241 -14.98 -1.28 -26.72
C ALA A 241 -14.66 -1.59 -28.17
N LYS A 242 -15.18 -2.71 -28.69
CA LYS A 242 -15.02 -3.11 -30.09
C LYS A 242 -15.68 -2.13 -31.06
N GLU A 243 -16.92 -1.75 -30.79
CA GLU A 243 -17.68 -0.79 -31.62
C GLU A 243 -16.97 0.56 -31.72
N LYS A 244 -16.46 1.07 -30.59
CA LYS A 244 -15.74 2.34 -30.54
C LYS A 244 -14.30 2.26 -31.06
N GLY A 245 -13.76 1.07 -31.26
CA GLY A 245 -12.36 0.88 -31.66
C GLY A 245 -11.35 1.35 -30.62
N VAL A 246 -11.70 1.28 -29.33
CA VAL A 246 -10.82 1.61 -28.21
C VAL A 246 -10.29 0.34 -27.54
N LEU A 247 -9.20 0.44 -26.79
CA LEU A 247 -8.68 -0.68 -26.00
C LEU A 247 -9.63 -1.03 -24.86
N LEU A 248 -9.78 -2.31 -24.60
CA LEU A 248 -10.40 -2.83 -23.40
C LEU A 248 -9.33 -3.00 -22.31
N SER A 249 -9.58 -2.51 -21.12
CA SER A 249 -8.68 -2.71 -19.97
C SER A 249 -9.48 -2.94 -18.69
N LEU A 250 -9.25 -4.07 -18.03
CA LEU A 250 -9.87 -4.43 -16.76
C LEU A 250 -8.96 -4.00 -15.61
N HIS A 251 -9.50 -3.21 -14.68
CA HIS A 251 -8.77 -2.68 -13.53
C HIS A 251 -9.41 -3.18 -12.23
N LEU A 252 -8.69 -3.98 -11.48
CA LEU A 252 -9.10 -4.60 -10.20
C LEU A 252 -8.00 -4.45 -9.15
N LYS A 253 -8.22 -4.98 -7.96
CA LYS A 253 -7.27 -4.96 -6.84
C LYS A 253 -7.06 -6.36 -6.25
N ALA A 254 -6.78 -7.35 -7.08
CA ALA A 254 -6.70 -8.76 -6.69
C ALA A 254 -5.59 -9.08 -5.66
N THR A 255 -4.55 -8.26 -5.56
CA THR A 255 -3.49 -8.40 -4.56
C THR A 255 -3.97 -8.15 -3.14
N MET A 256 -4.97 -7.29 -2.94
CA MET A 256 -5.54 -6.93 -1.65
C MET A 256 -6.91 -7.59 -1.42
N MET A 257 -7.81 -7.51 -2.42
CA MET A 257 -9.14 -8.13 -2.40
C MET A 257 -9.04 -9.60 -2.82
N LYS A 258 -8.35 -10.40 -2.02
CA LYS A 258 -7.86 -11.75 -2.36
C LYS A 258 -8.95 -12.80 -2.67
N VAL A 259 -10.21 -12.56 -2.30
CA VAL A 259 -11.33 -13.45 -2.61
C VAL A 259 -12.17 -12.88 -3.74
N SER A 260 -12.67 -11.65 -3.61
CA SER A 260 -13.57 -11.05 -4.60
C SER A 260 -12.92 -10.84 -5.95
N ASP A 261 -11.77 -10.19 -6.01
CA ASP A 261 -11.24 -9.69 -7.28
C ASP A 261 -10.65 -10.76 -8.20
N PRO A 262 -10.02 -11.84 -7.69
CA PRO A 262 -9.68 -12.98 -8.54
C PRO A 262 -10.90 -13.65 -9.19
N ILE A 263 -12.06 -13.70 -8.49
CA ILE A 263 -13.31 -14.23 -9.03
C ILE A 263 -13.85 -13.29 -10.11
N LEU A 264 -13.88 -11.97 -9.86
CA LEU A 264 -14.27 -10.96 -10.86
C LEU A 264 -13.40 -11.06 -12.11
N PHE A 265 -12.09 -11.24 -11.93
CA PHE A 265 -11.13 -11.40 -13.01
C PHE A 265 -11.38 -12.68 -13.82
N GLY A 266 -11.59 -13.79 -13.14
CA GLY A 266 -11.91 -15.08 -13.77
C GLY A 266 -13.17 -15.01 -14.63
N TYR A 267 -14.22 -14.36 -14.14
CA TYR A 267 -15.44 -14.13 -14.92
C TYR A 267 -15.20 -13.27 -16.16
N ALA A 268 -14.31 -12.29 -16.11
CA ALA A 268 -13.93 -11.52 -17.29
C ALA A 268 -13.19 -12.37 -18.32
N VAL A 269 -12.24 -13.19 -17.88
CA VAL A 269 -11.49 -14.13 -18.76
C VAL A 269 -12.44 -15.14 -19.40
N GLU A 270 -13.31 -15.77 -18.62
CA GLU A 270 -14.32 -16.70 -19.14
C GLU A 270 -15.26 -16.03 -20.14
N THR A 271 -15.69 -14.79 -19.87
CA THR A 271 -16.58 -14.05 -20.77
C THR A 271 -15.88 -13.65 -22.05
N PHE A 272 -14.63 -13.24 -21.98
CA PHE A 272 -13.84 -12.84 -23.16
C PHE A 272 -13.56 -14.02 -24.09
N PHE A 273 -13.30 -15.20 -23.52
CA PHE A 273 -13.02 -16.45 -24.23
C PHE A 273 -14.18 -17.45 -24.13
N GLU A 274 -15.44 -17.00 -24.09
CA GLU A 274 -16.61 -17.84 -23.83
C GLU A 274 -16.70 -19.03 -24.80
N GLU A 275 -16.51 -18.83 -26.11
CA GLU A 275 -16.49 -19.89 -27.09
C GLU A 275 -15.41 -20.95 -26.83
N LEU A 276 -14.24 -20.51 -26.38
CA LEU A 276 -13.11 -21.38 -26.06
C LEU A 276 -13.40 -22.24 -24.82
N PHE A 277 -13.86 -21.61 -23.73
CA PHE A 277 -14.17 -22.30 -22.48
C PHE A 277 -15.33 -23.29 -22.65
N ASN A 278 -16.32 -22.96 -23.47
CA ASN A 278 -17.42 -23.86 -23.79
C ASN A 278 -16.98 -25.05 -24.65
N LYS A 279 -16.18 -24.80 -25.69
CA LYS A 279 -15.72 -25.84 -26.63
C LYS A 279 -14.78 -26.86 -25.97
N TYR A 280 -13.89 -26.41 -25.08
CA TYR A 280 -12.86 -27.22 -24.42
C TYR A 280 -13.13 -27.43 -22.93
N ALA A 281 -14.38 -27.34 -22.49
CA ALA A 281 -14.75 -27.37 -21.05
C ALA A 281 -14.21 -28.64 -20.33
N GLU A 282 -14.28 -29.82 -20.98
CA GLU A 282 -13.80 -31.07 -20.42
C GLU A 282 -12.26 -31.11 -20.33
N ASP A 283 -11.58 -30.69 -21.38
CA ASP A 283 -10.11 -30.63 -21.39
C ASP A 283 -9.60 -29.66 -20.31
N PHE A 284 -10.18 -28.47 -20.22
CA PHE A 284 -9.81 -27.45 -19.22
C PHE A 284 -10.08 -27.91 -17.78
N LYS A 285 -11.19 -28.61 -17.56
CA LYS A 285 -11.49 -29.23 -16.28
C LYS A 285 -10.47 -30.29 -15.89
N ASN A 286 -10.09 -31.17 -16.83
CA ASN A 286 -9.14 -32.25 -16.61
C ASN A 286 -7.71 -31.70 -16.34
N LEU A 287 -7.34 -30.60 -16.97
CA LEU A 287 -6.08 -29.88 -16.72
C LEU A 287 -6.14 -29.05 -15.43
N GLY A 288 -7.30 -28.92 -14.78
CA GLY A 288 -7.47 -28.09 -13.59
C GLY A 288 -7.19 -26.60 -13.88
N ILE A 289 -7.56 -26.12 -15.07
CA ILE A 289 -7.43 -24.69 -15.44
C ILE A 289 -8.36 -23.87 -14.57
N ASN A 290 -7.80 -22.85 -13.90
CA ASN A 290 -8.55 -21.89 -13.11
C ASN A 290 -8.42 -20.48 -13.72
N PRO A 291 -9.47 -19.94 -14.37
CA PRO A 291 -9.42 -18.63 -15.00
C PRO A 291 -9.15 -17.46 -14.03
N ARG A 292 -9.31 -17.68 -12.73
CA ARG A 292 -9.00 -16.71 -11.67
C ARG A 292 -7.50 -16.41 -11.56
N ASN A 293 -6.65 -17.31 -12.09
CA ASN A 293 -5.20 -17.12 -12.17
C ASN A 293 -4.77 -16.38 -13.45
N GLY A 294 -5.74 -16.06 -14.31
CA GLY A 294 -5.53 -15.33 -15.55
C GLY A 294 -5.35 -16.21 -16.78
N PHE A 295 -5.36 -15.58 -17.94
CA PHE A 295 -5.25 -16.27 -19.22
C PHE A 295 -3.89 -16.96 -19.42
N SER A 296 -2.83 -16.51 -18.74
CA SER A 296 -1.51 -17.15 -18.73
C SER A 296 -1.54 -18.59 -18.23
N GLU A 297 -2.43 -18.92 -17.30
CA GLU A 297 -2.61 -20.30 -16.82
C GLU A 297 -3.21 -21.20 -17.92
N VAL A 298 -4.15 -20.70 -18.70
CA VAL A 298 -4.70 -21.42 -19.86
C VAL A 298 -3.56 -21.75 -20.82
N LEU A 299 -2.74 -20.73 -21.20
CA LEU A 299 -1.63 -20.90 -22.14
C LEU A 299 -0.58 -21.89 -21.62
N SER A 300 -0.29 -21.87 -20.33
CA SER A 300 0.68 -22.79 -19.72
C SER A 300 0.16 -24.24 -19.72
N LYS A 301 -1.06 -24.47 -19.25
CA LYS A 301 -1.60 -25.81 -19.06
C LYS A 301 -1.99 -26.52 -20.36
N ILE A 302 -2.40 -25.79 -21.39
CA ILE A 302 -2.67 -26.44 -22.71
C ILE A 302 -1.43 -27.09 -23.31
N THR A 303 -0.23 -26.73 -22.88
CA THR A 303 1.04 -27.39 -23.32
C THR A 303 1.14 -28.85 -22.88
N GLU A 304 0.32 -29.27 -21.91
CA GLU A 304 0.24 -30.66 -21.44
C GLU A 304 -0.65 -31.55 -22.34
N LEU A 305 -1.39 -30.96 -23.27
CA LEU A 305 -2.25 -31.67 -24.23
C LEU A 305 -1.44 -32.22 -25.42
N PRO A 306 -1.98 -33.20 -26.17
CA PRO A 306 -1.40 -33.62 -27.45
C PRO A 306 -1.28 -32.45 -28.44
N SER A 307 -0.19 -32.46 -29.25
CA SER A 307 0.16 -31.34 -30.17
C SER A 307 -0.99 -30.92 -31.08
N GLU A 308 -1.78 -31.88 -31.59
CA GLU A 308 -2.94 -31.60 -32.44
C GLU A 308 -4.00 -30.76 -31.72
N LYS A 309 -4.27 -31.06 -30.43
CA LYS A 309 -5.18 -30.26 -29.58
C LYS A 309 -4.61 -28.90 -29.28
N GLN A 310 -3.31 -28.81 -28.99
CA GLN A 310 -2.63 -27.53 -28.76
C GLN A 310 -2.78 -26.60 -29.98
N GLU A 311 -2.56 -27.12 -31.21
CA GLU A 311 -2.72 -26.35 -32.44
C GLU A 311 -4.18 -25.91 -32.66
N ALA A 312 -5.16 -26.79 -32.40
CA ALA A 312 -6.58 -26.46 -32.53
C ALA A 312 -6.99 -25.34 -31.55
N ILE A 313 -6.58 -25.46 -30.28
CA ILE A 313 -6.84 -24.44 -29.25
C ILE A 313 -6.14 -23.13 -29.61
N GLY A 314 -4.88 -23.16 -30.07
CA GLY A 314 -4.13 -21.99 -30.51
C GLY A 314 -4.80 -21.21 -31.65
N LYS A 315 -5.39 -21.93 -32.62
CA LYS A 315 -6.20 -21.33 -33.70
C LYS A 315 -7.47 -20.67 -33.16
N ASP A 316 -8.17 -21.33 -32.23
CA ASP A 316 -9.38 -20.79 -31.63
C ASP A 316 -9.07 -19.58 -30.73
N ILE A 317 -7.94 -19.56 -30.00
CA ILE A 317 -7.47 -18.39 -29.25
C ILE A 317 -7.22 -17.21 -30.21
N SER A 318 -6.52 -17.45 -31.31
CA SER A 318 -6.26 -16.41 -32.31
C SER A 318 -7.55 -15.86 -32.91
N LEU A 319 -8.54 -16.73 -33.15
CA LEU A 319 -9.86 -16.34 -33.63
C LEU A 319 -10.64 -15.54 -32.57
N ALA A 320 -10.55 -15.91 -31.29
CA ALA A 320 -11.17 -15.19 -30.19
C ALA A 320 -10.65 -13.74 -30.11
N PHE A 321 -9.34 -13.53 -30.17
CA PHE A 321 -8.76 -12.18 -30.20
C PHE A 321 -9.16 -11.37 -31.44
N GLN A 322 -9.33 -12.01 -32.61
CA GLN A 322 -9.81 -11.31 -33.80
C GLN A 322 -11.29 -10.88 -33.70
N LYS A 323 -12.11 -11.67 -33.04
CA LYS A 323 -13.55 -11.38 -32.84
C LYS A 323 -13.77 -10.39 -31.70
N ALA A 324 -12.93 -10.35 -30.70
CA ALA A 324 -13.05 -9.54 -29.50
C ALA A 324 -12.56 -8.08 -29.72
N PRO A 325 -12.76 -7.15 -28.77
CA PRO A 325 -12.08 -5.85 -28.76
C PRO A 325 -10.58 -6.03 -28.58
N ALA A 326 -9.78 -5.07 -29.07
CA ALA A 326 -8.37 -5.00 -28.74
C ALA A 326 -8.18 -4.79 -27.23
N VAL A 327 -7.28 -5.56 -26.62
CA VAL A 327 -7.02 -5.50 -25.17
C VAL A 327 -5.76 -4.69 -24.92
N ALA A 328 -5.77 -3.89 -23.86
CA ALA A 328 -4.58 -3.16 -23.41
C ALA A 328 -3.44 -4.13 -23.07
N MET A 329 -2.22 -3.77 -23.51
CA MET A 329 -1.04 -4.59 -23.31
C MET A 329 -0.26 -4.18 -22.06
N LEU A 330 0.22 -5.17 -21.32
CA LEU A 330 1.23 -5.00 -20.27
C LEU A 330 2.63 -5.12 -20.83
N ASN A 331 2.81 -5.94 -21.85
CA ASN A 331 4.05 -6.08 -22.58
C ASN A 331 3.74 -6.44 -24.05
N SER A 332 3.82 -5.46 -24.92
CA SER A 332 3.51 -5.63 -26.35
C SER A 332 4.49 -6.57 -27.04
N ASP A 333 5.79 -6.51 -26.70
CA ASP A 333 6.83 -7.35 -27.30
C ASP A 333 6.63 -8.84 -26.99
N LYS A 334 6.07 -9.15 -25.82
CA LYS A 334 5.81 -10.52 -25.37
C LYS A 334 4.37 -10.97 -25.60
N GLY A 335 3.51 -10.11 -26.13
CA GLY A 335 2.09 -10.41 -26.32
C GLY A 335 1.28 -10.55 -25.00
N ILE A 336 1.78 -9.98 -23.90
CA ILE A 336 1.12 -10.07 -22.59
C ILE A 336 0.07 -8.96 -22.49
N THR A 337 -1.20 -9.37 -22.42
CA THR A 337 -2.34 -8.47 -22.29
C THR A 337 -2.73 -8.26 -20.84
N ASN A 338 -3.59 -7.29 -20.61
CA ASN A 338 -4.27 -7.02 -19.33
C ASN A 338 -5.04 -8.24 -18.74
N LEU A 339 -5.41 -9.25 -19.55
CA LEU A 339 -6.12 -10.45 -19.10
C LEU A 339 -5.20 -11.63 -18.72
N HIS A 340 -3.89 -11.49 -18.84
CA HIS A 340 -2.97 -12.60 -18.57
C HIS A 340 -2.77 -12.87 -17.09
N TYR A 341 -2.68 -11.81 -16.24
CA TYR A 341 -2.36 -11.93 -14.83
C TYR A 341 -3.24 -11.00 -13.99
N PRO A 342 -3.98 -11.51 -12.99
CA PRO A 342 -4.88 -10.69 -12.17
C PRO A 342 -4.17 -9.69 -11.27
N ASN A 343 -2.87 -9.92 -10.98
CA ASN A 343 -2.10 -9.12 -10.04
C ASN A 343 -1.24 -8.03 -10.71
N ASP A 344 -1.17 -8.00 -12.04
CA ASP A 344 -0.32 -7.05 -12.76
C ASP A 344 -0.99 -5.70 -12.98
N VAL A 345 -2.33 -5.65 -12.93
CA VAL A 345 -3.11 -4.42 -13.04
C VAL A 345 -3.80 -4.14 -11.72
N ILE A 346 -3.24 -3.21 -10.96
CA ILE A 346 -3.77 -2.77 -9.67
C ILE A 346 -4.40 -1.38 -9.89
N VAL A 347 -5.72 -1.28 -9.74
CA VAL A 347 -6.54 -0.12 -10.12
C VAL A 347 -6.05 1.21 -9.55
N ASP A 348 -5.63 1.24 -8.30
CA ASP A 348 -5.13 2.44 -7.63
C ASP A 348 -3.83 2.99 -8.22
N ALA A 349 -3.02 2.18 -8.88
CA ALA A 349 -1.83 2.60 -9.62
C ALA A 349 -2.07 2.72 -11.13
N SER A 350 -2.81 1.77 -11.74
CA SER A 350 -3.00 1.70 -13.20
C SER A 350 -3.90 2.80 -13.74
N MET A 351 -4.93 3.20 -13.02
CA MET A 351 -5.81 4.29 -13.44
C MET A 351 -5.11 5.66 -13.42
N PRO A 352 -4.41 6.06 -12.35
CA PRO A 352 -3.62 7.29 -12.38
C PRO A 352 -2.52 7.29 -13.44
N ALA A 353 -1.86 6.14 -13.68
CA ALA A 353 -0.86 6.00 -14.74
C ALA A 353 -1.46 6.21 -16.13
N MET A 354 -2.64 5.65 -16.40
CA MET A 354 -3.39 5.87 -17.64
C MET A 354 -3.76 7.35 -17.81
N ILE A 355 -4.29 7.98 -16.77
CA ILE A 355 -4.66 9.41 -16.78
C ILE A 355 -3.44 10.30 -17.04
N ARG A 356 -2.32 10.02 -16.38
CA ARG A 356 -1.04 10.70 -16.63
C ARG A 356 -0.57 10.57 -18.07
N ASN A 357 -0.86 9.44 -18.71
CA ASN A 357 -0.55 9.18 -20.14
C ASN A 357 -1.70 9.60 -21.08
N SER A 358 -2.36 10.70 -20.78
CA SER A 358 -3.48 11.26 -21.56
C SER A 358 -4.68 10.33 -21.79
N GLY A 359 -4.92 9.42 -20.83
CA GLY A 359 -6.00 8.44 -20.91
C GLY A 359 -5.72 7.24 -21.81
N LYS A 360 -4.48 7.07 -22.26
CA LYS A 360 -4.09 6.05 -23.23
C LYS A 360 -3.32 4.92 -22.59
N MET A 361 -3.54 3.71 -23.10
CA MET A 361 -2.75 2.51 -22.81
C MET A 361 -2.09 1.99 -24.10
N TRP A 362 -1.22 1.00 -23.95
CA TRP A 362 -0.47 0.42 -25.05
C TRP A 362 -1.28 -0.62 -25.80
N ASN A 363 -1.24 -0.60 -27.13
CA ASN A 363 -1.82 -1.64 -27.98
C ASN A 363 -0.78 -2.73 -28.36
N ALA A 364 -1.21 -3.71 -29.13
CA ALA A 364 -0.35 -4.83 -29.54
C ALA A 364 0.84 -4.43 -30.43
N GLN A 365 0.78 -3.26 -31.07
CA GLN A 365 1.85 -2.69 -31.90
C GLN A 365 2.85 -1.86 -31.09
N GLY A 366 2.58 -1.65 -29.77
CA GLY A 366 3.39 -0.80 -28.92
C GLY A 366 3.06 0.69 -29.04
N ASP A 367 1.96 1.06 -29.71
CA ASP A 367 1.45 2.41 -29.78
C ASP A 367 0.45 2.69 -28.67
N THR A 368 0.25 3.98 -28.34
CA THR A 368 -0.74 4.39 -27.37
C THR A 368 -2.11 4.61 -28.01
N GLN A 369 -3.17 4.16 -27.33
CA GLN A 369 -4.54 4.23 -27.84
C GLN A 369 -5.54 4.53 -26.73
N ASP A 370 -6.63 5.24 -27.07
CA ASP A 370 -7.75 5.49 -26.17
C ASP A 370 -8.30 4.19 -25.59
N THR A 371 -8.79 4.24 -24.36
CA THR A 371 -9.08 3.02 -23.57
C THR A 371 -10.46 3.10 -22.91
N LEU A 372 -11.22 2.03 -22.97
CA LEU A 372 -12.35 1.77 -22.10
C LEU A 372 -11.85 1.03 -20.87
N ALA A 373 -11.72 1.74 -19.74
CA ALA A 373 -11.32 1.17 -18.47
C ALA A 373 -12.53 0.57 -17.77
N VAL A 374 -12.51 -0.75 -17.57
CA VAL A 374 -13.60 -1.51 -16.95
C VAL A 374 -13.32 -1.66 -15.46
N LEU A 375 -14.15 -1.00 -14.64
CA LEU A 375 -14.13 -1.02 -13.18
C LEU A 375 -15.52 -1.45 -12.69
N PRO A 376 -15.77 -2.73 -12.42
CA PRO A 376 -17.13 -3.23 -12.12
C PRO A 376 -17.77 -2.55 -10.90
N ASP A 377 -17.02 -2.36 -9.83
CA ASP A 377 -17.49 -1.76 -8.58
C ASP A 377 -17.64 -0.24 -8.72
N SER A 378 -18.85 0.27 -8.71
CA SER A 378 -19.15 1.69 -8.84
C SER A 378 -18.87 2.52 -7.57
N SER A 379 -18.49 1.89 -6.47
CA SER A 379 -18.16 2.59 -5.22
C SER A 379 -17.04 3.62 -5.37
N TYR A 380 -16.14 3.44 -6.35
CA TYR A 380 -14.99 4.31 -6.58
C TYR A 380 -14.74 4.66 -8.06
N ALA A 381 -15.39 3.96 -8.98
CA ALA A 381 -15.12 4.11 -10.42
C ALA A 381 -15.40 5.52 -10.93
N GLY A 382 -16.43 6.17 -10.41
CA GLY A 382 -16.86 7.53 -10.80
C GLY A 382 -15.79 8.61 -10.59
N ILE A 383 -14.93 8.45 -9.59
CA ILE A 383 -13.80 9.34 -9.33
C ILE A 383 -12.91 9.49 -10.57
N TYR A 384 -12.55 8.37 -11.17
CA TYR A 384 -11.66 8.36 -12.35
C TYR A 384 -12.33 8.93 -13.58
N GLN A 385 -13.64 8.72 -13.76
CA GLN A 385 -14.38 9.34 -14.86
C GLN A 385 -14.37 10.86 -14.73
N VAL A 386 -14.58 11.40 -13.52
CA VAL A 386 -14.53 12.85 -13.28
C VAL A 386 -13.15 13.43 -13.62
N VAL A 387 -12.07 12.74 -13.26
CA VAL A 387 -10.70 13.17 -13.59
C VAL A 387 -10.48 13.16 -15.10
N ILE A 388 -10.93 12.13 -15.80
CA ILE A 388 -10.81 11.99 -17.26
C ILE A 388 -11.58 13.13 -17.95
N ASP A 389 -12.81 13.38 -17.54
CA ASP A 389 -13.65 14.45 -18.11
C ASP A 389 -13.02 15.83 -17.87
N PHE A 390 -12.52 16.07 -16.66
CA PHE A 390 -11.84 17.31 -16.31
C PHE A 390 -10.58 17.53 -17.18
N CYS A 391 -9.73 16.50 -17.32
CA CYS A 391 -8.54 16.57 -18.16
C CYS A 391 -8.87 16.72 -19.65
N ARG A 392 -9.95 16.10 -20.12
CA ARG A 392 -10.44 16.26 -21.49
C ARG A 392 -10.87 17.70 -21.78
N GLU A 393 -11.55 18.34 -20.83
CA GLU A 393 -12.02 19.73 -20.98
C GLU A 393 -10.91 20.75 -20.79
N HIS A 394 -10.07 20.56 -19.78
CA HIS A 394 -9.12 21.56 -19.29
C HIS A 394 -7.65 21.27 -19.63
N GLY A 395 -7.36 20.14 -20.25
CA GLY A 395 -5.99 19.67 -20.47
C GLY A 395 -5.37 18.98 -19.25
N ALA A 396 -4.14 18.52 -19.40
CA ALA A 396 -3.37 17.90 -18.32
C ALA A 396 -3.06 18.93 -17.21
N PHE A 397 -2.91 18.44 -15.98
CA PHE A 397 -2.38 19.24 -14.88
C PHE A 397 -0.92 19.62 -15.13
N ASP A 398 -0.52 20.79 -14.65
CA ASP A 398 0.87 21.23 -14.61
C ASP A 398 1.42 21.04 -13.19
N PRO A 399 2.35 20.09 -12.98
CA PRO A 399 2.93 19.84 -11.67
C PRO A 399 3.64 21.04 -11.06
N SER A 400 4.08 22.02 -11.88
CA SER A 400 4.76 23.21 -11.39
C SER A 400 3.83 24.22 -10.72
N THR A 401 2.53 24.17 -11.03
CA THR A 401 1.54 25.16 -10.56
C THR A 401 0.39 24.58 -9.75
N MET A 402 0.12 23.27 -9.88
CA MET A 402 -1.03 22.68 -9.22
C MET A 402 -0.92 22.65 -7.69
N GLY A 403 -2.08 22.76 -7.02
CA GLY A 403 -2.21 22.53 -5.58
C GLY A 403 -2.11 21.06 -5.22
N SER A 404 -1.94 20.80 -3.93
CA SER A 404 -1.87 19.44 -3.36
C SER A 404 -3.23 19.00 -2.84
N VAL A 405 -3.51 17.69 -2.97
CA VAL A 405 -4.64 17.04 -2.31
C VAL A 405 -4.08 16.01 -1.33
N SER A 406 -3.97 16.42 -0.07
CA SER A 406 -3.59 15.52 1.03
C SER A 406 -4.75 14.61 1.41
N ASN A 407 -4.47 13.51 2.12
CA ASN A 407 -5.49 12.56 2.51
C ASN A 407 -5.48 12.27 4.02
N VAL A 408 -6.65 12.38 4.64
CA VAL A 408 -6.95 11.88 5.98
C VAL A 408 -7.85 10.66 5.84
N GLY A 409 -7.29 9.48 6.10
CA GLY A 409 -7.93 8.19 5.82
C GLY A 409 -8.37 7.45 7.08
N LEU A 410 -9.64 7.02 7.10
CA LEU A 410 -10.17 6.13 8.14
C LEU A 410 -9.54 4.75 7.98
N MET A 411 -8.81 4.26 8.98
CA MET A 411 -8.23 2.91 8.97
C MET A 411 -7.95 2.33 10.36
N ALA A 412 -8.08 3.13 11.42
CA ALA A 412 -7.75 2.68 12.77
C ALA A 412 -8.58 1.45 13.16
N GLN A 413 -7.95 0.53 13.91
CA GLN A 413 -8.59 -0.69 14.42
C GLN A 413 -9.28 -1.51 13.32
N LYS A 414 -8.69 -1.56 12.13
CA LYS A 414 -9.22 -2.30 10.97
C LYS A 414 -10.59 -1.78 10.48
N ALA A 415 -10.83 -0.47 10.55
CA ALA A 415 -12.01 0.12 9.94
C ALA A 415 -12.06 -0.24 8.44
N GLU A 416 -13.05 -1.01 8.03
CA GLU A 416 -13.20 -1.60 6.70
C GLU A 416 -14.40 -0.99 5.96
N GLU A 417 -14.34 -0.96 4.64
CA GLU A 417 -15.47 -0.60 3.77
C GLU A 417 -15.75 -1.65 2.69
N TYR A 418 -14.89 -2.66 2.55
CA TYR A 418 -14.96 -3.66 1.49
C TYR A 418 -14.91 -5.09 2.04
N GLY A 419 -15.00 -5.28 3.33
CA GLY A 419 -14.87 -6.57 4.00
C GLY A 419 -13.47 -7.19 3.86
N SER A 420 -12.98 -7.81 4.92
CA SER A 420 -11.77 -8.61 4.85
C SER A 420 -12.04 -9.95 4.17
N HIS A 421 -10.98 -10.61 3.68
CA HIS A 421 -11.12 -11.89 2.99
C HIS A 421 -11.68 -13.03 3.86
N ASP A 422 -11.65 -12.92 5.19
CA ASP A 422 -12.28 -13.89 6.10
C ASP A 422 -13.79 -13.65 6.31
N LYS A 423 -14.32 -12.56 5.78
CA LYS A 423 -15.75 -12.19 5.73
C LYS A 423 -16.23 -11.96 4.29
N THR A 424 -15.51 -12.49 3.31
CA THR A 424 -15.85 -12.44 1.88
C THR A 424 -15.99 -13.86 1.37
N PHE A 425 -17.11 -14.16 0.71
CA PHE A 425 -17.48 -15.52 0.31
C PHE A 425 -17.99 -15.53 -1.13
N GLU A 426 -17.56 -16.53 -1.91
CA GLU A 426 -18.30 -16.95 -3.09
C GLU A 426 -19.51 -17.76 -2.64
N VAL A 427 -20.67 -17.38 -3.10
CA VAL A 427 -21.94 -18.01 -2.69
C VAL A 427 -22.04 -19.41 -3.32
N PRO A 428 -22.13 -20.49 -2.51
CA PRO A 428 -22.10 -21.86 -3.03
C PRO A 428 -23.45 -22.30 -3.64
N GLU A 429 -24.57 -21.76 -3.15
CA GLU A 429 -25.93 -22.16 -3.53
C GLU A 429 -26.88 -20.95 -3.47
N ASN A 430 -27.99 -21.05 -4.24
CA ASN A 430 -29.02 -20.02 -4.15
C ASN A 430 -29.68 -20.00 -2.77
N GLY A 431 -29.94 -18.81 -2.25
CA GLY A 431 -30.56 -18.68 -0.95
C GLY A 431 -30.58 -17.24 -0.42
N GLN A 432 -30.52 -17.13 0.91
CA GLN A 432 -30.46 -15.87 1.60
C GLN A 432 -29.29 -15.88 2.58
N ILE A 433 -28.30 -14.98 2.39
CA ILE A 433 -27.26 -14.74 3.38
C ILE A 433 -27.77 -13.74 4.42
N ARG A 434 -27.55 -14.06 5.71
CA ARG A 434 -28.00 -13.25 6.84
C ARG A 434 -26.86 -13.04 7.82
N VAL A 435 -26.83 -11.84 8.44
CA VAL A 435 -26.02 -11.54 9.62
C VAL A 435 -26.94 -11.59 10.83
N VAL A 436 -26.72 -12.57 11.71
CA VAL A 436 -27.65 -12.90 12.80
C VAL A 436 -26.95 -12.75 14.15
N GLY A 437 -27.57 -11.97 15.04
CA GLY A 437 -27.12 -11.77 16.42
C GLY A 437 -27.34 -12.97 17.33
N ALA A 438 -26.77 -12.95 18.52
CA ALA A 438 -26.89 -14.03 19.50
C ALA A 438 -28.35 -14.31 19.92
N SER A 439 -29.21 -13.28 19.92
CA SER A 439 -30.64 -13.41 20.21
C SER A 439 -31.48 -13.94 19.05
N GLY A 440 -30.88 -14.14 17.87
CA GLY A 440 -31.57 -14.50 16.65
C GLY A 440 -32.09 -13.30 15.83
N GLU A 441 -31.79 -12.09 16.23
CA GLU A 441 -32.09 -10.88 15.46
C GLU A 441 -31.30 -10.87 14.14
N VAL A 442 -31.97 -10.59 13.01
CA VAL A 442 -31.34 -10.47 11.71
C VAL A 442 -31.01 -9.00 11.45
N TYR A 443 -29.72 -8.65 11.52
CA TYR A 443 -29.26 -7.28 11.25
C TYR A 443 -29.25 -6.94 9.76
N LEU A 444 -28.71 -7.84 8.94
CA LEU A 444 -28.59 -7.65 7.49
C LEU A 444 -28.96 -8.96 6.77
N SER A 445 -29.56 -8.84 5.59
CA SER A 445 -29.85 -10.01 4.75
C SER A 445 -29.90 -9.67 3.26
N HIS A 446 -29.46 -10.60 2.42
CA HIS A 446 -29.49 -10.52 0.95
C HIS A 446 -29.95 -11.82 0.34
N SER A 447 -30.84 -11.74 -0.66
CA SER A 447 -31.10 -12.86 -1.55
C SER A 447 -29.96 -12.96 -2.56
N VAL A 448 -29.39 -14.14 -2.71
CA VAL A 448 -28.17 -14.39 -3.49
C VAL A 448 -28.30 -15.63 -4.34
N GLU A 449 -27.56 -15.67 -5.46
CA GLU A 449 -27.47 -16.82 -6.35
C GLU A 449 -26.06 -17.44 -6.26
N ALA A 450 -25.96 -18.72 -6.64
CA ALA A 450 -24.67 -19.41 -6.68
C ALA A 450 -23.67 -18.68 -7.61
N GLY A 451 -22.46 -18.46 -7.10
CA GLY A 451 -21.41 -17.72 -7.79
C GLY A 451 -21.43 -16.20 -7.59
N ASP A 452 -22.45 -15.66 -6.89
CA ASP A 452 -22.38 -14.29 -6.39
C ASP A 452 -21.21 -14.15 -5.39
N ILE A 453 -20.71 -12.94 -5.21
CA ILE A 453 -19.66 -12.65 -4.25
C ILE A 453 -20.24 -11.78 -3.15
N TRP A 454 -20.36 -12.32 -1.94
CA TRP A 454 -20.90 -11.61 -0.79
C TRP A 454 -19.79 -11.23 0.18
N ARG A 455 -19.87 -10.03 0.78
CA ARG A 455 -18.90 -9.57 1.77
C ARG A 455 -19.54 -8.71 2.87
N MET A 456 -18.90 -8.69 4.05
CA MET A 456 -19.26 -7.86 5.20
C MET A 456 -18.04 -7.07 5.67
N CYS A 457 -18.24 -5.84 6.13
CA CYS A 457 -17.23 -5.04 6.78
C CYS A 457 -17.69 -4.49 8.13
N GLN A 458 -16.75 -3.96 8.91
CA GLN A 458 -16.92 -3.47 10.27
C GLN A 458 -16.14 -2.17 10.48
N VAL A 459 -16.79 -1.19 11.11
CA VAL A 459 -16.18 0.10 11.48
C VAL A 459 -16.56 0.44 12.91
N LYS A 460 -15.59 0.42 13.81
CA LYS A 460 -15.78 0.82 15.20
C LYS A 460 -15.99 2.32 15.35
N ASP A 461 -16.63 2.73 16.45
CA ASP A 461 -16.99 4.13 16.66
C ASP A 461 -15.78 5.01 17.04
N ALA A 462 -14.86 4.53 17.88
CA ALA A 462 -13.67 5.28 18.29
C ALA A 462 -12.77 5.71 17.13
N PRO A 463 -12.46 4.84 16.12
CA PRO A 463 -11.78 5.24 14.90
C PRO A 463 -12.47 6.39 14.15
N VAL A 464 -13.79 6.40 14.09
CA VAL A 464 -14.54 7.47 13.38
C VAL A 464 -14.43 8.79 14.14
N GLN A 465 -14.52 8.77 15.49
CA GLN A 465 -14.32 9.96 16.32
C GLN A 465 -12.92 10.57 16.11
N ASP A 466 -11.90 9.74 16.14
CA ASP A 466 -10.52 10.17 15.92
C ASP A 466 -10.29 10.68 14.49
N TRP A 467 -10.89 10.04 13.48
CA TRP A 467 -10.84 10.47 12.08
C TRP A 467 -11.40 11.88 11.88
N VAL A 468 -12.55 12.19 12.49
CA VAL A 468 -13.13 13.54 12.47
C VAL A 468 -12.22 14.55 13.18
N LYS A 469 -11.67 14.19 14.35
CA LYS A 469 -10.69 15.01 15.08
C LYS A 469 -9.45 15.30 14.23
N LEU A 470 -8.90 14.29 13.56
CA LEU A 470 -7.74 14.43 12.71
C LEU A 470 -8.01 15.37 11.52
N ALA A 471 -9.16 15.22 10.86
CA ALA A 471 -9.58 16.11 9.78
C ALA A 471 -9.62 17.57 10.22
N ILE A 472 -10.22 17.87 11.38
CA ILE A 472 -10.26 19.21 11.97
C ILE A 472 -8.85 19.73 12.28
N SER A 473 -8.00 18.89 12.88
CA SER A 473 -6.63 19.27 13.23
C SER A 473 -5.82 19.62 11.97
N ARG A 474 -6.00 18.85 10.90
CA ARG A 474 -5.34 19.12 9.62
C ARG A 474 -5.86 20.38 8.95
N ALA A 475 -7.19 20.61 8.97
CA ALA A 475 -7.80 21.83 8.44
C ALA A 475 -7.28 23.09 9.17
N LYS A 476 -7.18 23.03 10.49
CA LYS A 476 -6.62 24.11 11.32
C LYS A 476 -5.15 24.39 10.98
N ALA A 477 -4.34 23.33 10.86
CA ALA A 477 -2.91 23.45 10.63
C ALA A 477 -2.57 23.95 9.22
N SER A 478 -3.33 23.56 8.19
CA SER A 478 -3.07 23.91 6.79
C SER A 478 -3.89 25.08 6.27
N GLN A 479 -4.93 25.49 6.99
CA GLN A 479 -5.93 26.49 6.54
C GLN A 479 -6.56 26.13 5.18
N SER A 480 -6.66 24.83 4.89
CA SER A 480 -7.24 24.29 3.65
C SER A 480 -8.60 23.66 3.93
N PRO A 481 -9.53 23.67 2.96
CA PRO A 481 -10.79 22.94 3.09
C PRO A 481 -10.58 21.46 3.37
N ALA A 482 -11.35 20.93 4.32
CA ALA A 482 -11.42 19.49 4.59
C ALA A 482 -12.75 18.93 4.05
N VAL A 483 -12.67 18.03 3.09
CA VAL A 483 -13.82 17.48 2.40
C VAL A 483 -13.97 16.00 2.77
N PHE A 484 -15.07 15.66 3.44
CA PHE A 484 -15.47 14.27 3.67
C PHE A 484 -16.10 13.72 2.39
N TRP A 485 -15.50 12.67 1.85
CA TRP A 485 -15.94 11.98 0.63
C TRP A 485 -16.98 10.92 0.98
N LEU A 486 -18.21 11.34 1.15
CA LEU A 486 -19.31 10.50 1.62
C LEU A 486 -20.56 10.74 0.78
N ASP A 487 -21.10 9.66 0.19
CA ASP A 487 -22.32 9.67 -0.61
C ASP A 487 -23.55 9.37 0.27
N ILE A 488 -24.48 10.30 0.31
CA ILE A 488 -25.74 10.12 1.06
C ILE A 488 -26.59 8.95 0.49
N HIS A 489 -26.36 8.54 -0.75
CA HIS A 489 -27.07 7.43 -1.36
C HIS A 489 -26.46 6.06 -1.05
N ARG A 490 -25.20 6.01 -0.60
CA ARG A 490 -24.54 4.80 -0.14
C ARG A 490 -24.93 4.49 1.32
N PRO A 491 -25.45 3.30 1.64
CA PRO A 491 -25.85 2.95 3.02
C PRO A 491 -24.77 3.11 4.08
N HIS A 492 -23.54 2.65 3.81
CA HIS A 492 -22.40 2.83 4.70
C HIS A 492 -22.12 4.31 4.97
N ASP A 493 -22.04 5.11 3.91
CA ASP A 493 -21.75 6.54 4.02
C ASP A 493 -22.85 7.30 4.77
N ARG A 494 -24.11 6.88 4.66
CA ARG A 494 -25.19 7.45 5.48
C ARG A 494 -24.97 7.27 6.97
N GLU A 495 -24.49 6.10 7.39
CA GLU A 495 -24.16 5.86 8.79
C GLU A 495 -22.94 6.70 9.22
N LEU A 496 -21.91 6.80 8.38
CA LEU A 496 -20.76 7.68 8.63
C LEU A 496 -21.16 9.16 8.69
N ILE A 497 -22.02 9.65 7.77
CA ILE A 497 -22.50 11.04 7.78
C ILE A 497 -23.21 11.40 9.08
N LYS A 498 -24.02 10.50 9.63
CA LYS A 498 -24.66 10.69 10.95
C LYS A 498 -23.61 10.90 12.04
N LYS A 499 -22.57 10.06 12.06
CA LYS A 499 -21.48 10.13 13.04
C LYS A 499 -20.63 11.39 12.84
N VAL A 500 -20.24 11.71 11.61
CA VAL A 500 -19.46 12.92 11.27
C VAL A 500 -20.19 14.16 11.76
N LYS A 501 -21.48 14.32 11.45
CA LYS A 501 -22.28 15.45 11.92
C LYS A 501 -22.35 15.52 13.44
N LYS A 502 -22.53 14.38 14.10
CA LYS A 502 -22.56 14.30 15.58
C LYS A 502 -21.22 14.76 16.18
N TYR A 503 -20.10 14.28 15.65
CA TYR A 503 -18.78 14.56 16.22
C TYR A 503 -18.27 15.95 15.87
N LEU A 504 -18.55 16.46 14.67
CA LEU A 504 -18.23 17.85 14.30
C LEU A 504 -18.87 18.86 15.25
N ALA A 505 -20.08 18.59 15.75
CA ALA A 505 -20.79 19.47 16.66
C ALA A 505 -20.08 19.67 18.03
N ALA A 506 -19.13 18.79 18.37
CA ALA A 506 -18.32 18.91 19.59
C ALA A 506 -17.11 19.86 19.45
N TYR A 507 -16.83 20.38 18.26
CA TYR A 507 -15.67 21.21 17.96
C TYR A 507 -16.08 22.59 17.47
N ASP A 508 -15.26 23.60 17.78
CA ASP A 508 -15.37 24.92 17.13
C ASP A 508 -14.75 24.86 15.72
N THR A 509 -15.63 24.93 14.73
CA THR A 509 -15.28 24.84 13.29
C THR A 509 -15.67 26.09 12.52
N LYS A 510 -15.98 27.22 13.20
CA LYS A 510 -16.52 28.43 12.56
C LYS A 510 -15.63 29.03 11.48
N ASP A 511 -14.30 28.95 11.68
CA ASP A 511 -13.31 29.51 10.75
C ASP A 511 -12.73 28.43 9.80
N LEU A 512 -13.36 27.25 9.72
CA LEU A 512 -12.91 26.16 8.89
C LEU A 512 -13.93 25.88 7.77
N ASP A 513 -13.42 25.66 6.56
CA ASP A 513 -14.23 25.13 5.46
C ASP A 513 -14.24 23.59 5.54
N ILE A 514 -15.30 23.05 6.11
CA ILE A 514 -15.53 21.60 6.24
C ILE A 514 -16.76 21.22 5.44
N ARG A 515 -16.60 20.30 4.50
CA ARG A 515 -17.66 19.88 3.57
C ARG A 515 -17.90 18.38 3.64
N ILE A 516 -19.10 17.96 3.29
CA ILE A 516 -19.46 16.56 3.00
C ILE A 516 -19.99 16.55 1.57
N LEU A 517 -19.29 15.88 0.68
CA LEU A 517 -19.60 15.77 -0.74
C LEU A 517 -19.54 14.33 -1.19
N SER A 518 -20.32 13.95 -2.20
CA SER A 518 -20.15 12.64 -2.85
C SER A 518 -18.74 12.48 -3.44
N PRO A 519 -18.25 11.26 -3.67
CA PRO A 519 -16.92 11.07 -4.24
C PRO A 519 -16.68 11.82 -5.54
N GLU A 520 -17.66 11.87 -6.43
CA GLU A 520 -17.58 12.58 -7.70
C GLU A 520 -17.54 14.10 -7.51
N GLU A 521 -18.42 14.64 -6.66
CA GLU A 521 -18.43 16.09 -6.34
C GLU A 521 -17.15 16.51 -5.63
N ALA A 522 -16.67 15.68 -4.69
CA ALA A 522 -15.41 15.95 -3.97
C ALA A 522 -14.20 15.89 -4.90
N THR A 523 -14.21 14.98 -5.88
CA THR A 523 -13.19 14.91 -6.93
C THR A 523 -13.18 16.19 -7.74
N LEU A 524 -14.32 16.62 -8.28
CA LEU A 524 -14.42 17.83 -9.07
C LEU A 524 -13.96 19.07 -8.29
N PHE A 525 -14.45 19.22 -7.06
CA PHE A 525 -14.04 20.30 -6.17
C PHE A 525 -12.51 20.32 -5.95
N SER A 526 -11.91 19.16 -5.71
CA SER A 526 -10.46 19.05 -5.49
C SER A 526 -9.65 19.36 -6.77
N LEU A 527 -10.12 18.92 -7.94
CA LEU A 527 -9.47 19.17 -9.23
C LEU A 527 -9.51 20.66 -9.60
N GLU A 528 -10.66 21.31 -9.40
CA GLU A 528 -10.81 22.77 -9.66
C GLU A 528 -9.85 23.60 -8.80
N ARG A 529 -9.73 23.23 -7.51
CA ARG A 529 -8.81 23.88 -6.58
C ARG A 529 -7.35 23.61 -6.96
N ALA A 530 -7.01 22.33 -7.18
CA ALA A 530 -5.65 21.95 -7.60
C ALA A 530 -5.22 22.71 -8.87
N LYS A 531 -6.10 22.86 -9.84
CA LYS A 531 -5.82 23.63 -11.07
C LYS A 531 -5.51 25.11 -10.78
N ARG A 532 -6.11 25.71 -9.75
CA ARG A 532 -5.82 27.09 -9.31
C ARG A 532 -4.59 27.21 -8.40
N GLY A 533 -3.92 26.08 -8.10
CA GLY A 533 -2.78 26.05 -7.17
C GLY A 533 -3.18 26.04 -5.69
N GLU A 534 -4.43 25.72 -5.39
CA GLU A 534 -4.99 25.70 -4.03
C GLU A 534 -5.03 24.28 -3.47
N ASP A 535 -4.66 24.14 -2.19
CA ASP A 535 -4.63 22.84 -1.51
C ASP A 535 -6.01 22.44 -0.97
N THR A 536 -6.24 21.13 -0.90
CA THR A 536 -7.45 20.51 -0.34
C THR A 536 -7.07 19.30 0.51
N ILE A 537 -7.82 19.04 1.58
CA ILE A 537 -7.71 17.83 2.38
C ILE A 537 -8.86 16.90 2.00
N SER A 538 -8.55 15.77 1.39
CA SER A 538 -9.52 14.69 1.20
C SER A 538 -9.65 13.87 2.47
N VAL A 539 -10.86 13.77 3.01
CA VAL A 539 -11.17 13.00 4.23
C VAL A 539 -12.01 11.80 3.81
N THR A 540 -11.40 10.63 3.80
CA THR A 540 -11.96 9.44 3.13
C THR A 540 -12.08 8.26 4.06
N GLY A 541 -12.99 7.37 3.75
CA GLY A 541 -13.02 6.04 4.29
C GLY A 541 -11.85 5.18 3.78
N ASN A 542 -11.83 3.93 4.19
CA ASN A 542 -10.67 3.05 3.95
C ASN A 542 -10.49 2.70 2.46
N VAL A 543 -11.57 2.48 1.72
CA VAL A 543 -11.51 2.17 0.28
C VAL A 543 -10.95 3.36 -0.51
N LEU A 544 -11.58 4.53 -0.40
CA LEU A 544 -11.17 5.72 -1.13
C LEU A 544 -9.79 6.21 -0.69
N ARG A 545 -9.40 6.00 0.58
CA ARG A 545 -8.06 6.25 1.07
C ARG A 545 -7.00 5.56 0.20
N ASP A 546 -7.21 4.31 -0.12
CA ASP A 546 -6.27 3.54 -0.94
C ASP A 546 -6.17 4.08 -2.37
N TYR A 547 -7.31 4.38 -3.00
CA TYR A 547 -7.33 4.92 -4.37
C TYR A 547 -6.73 6.33 -4.45
N LEU A 548 -7.01 7.19 -3.47
CA LEU A 548 -6.47 8.56 -3.45
C LEU A 548 -5.01 8.64 -3.00
N THR A 549 -4.45 7.57 -2.45
CA THR A 549 -3.02 7.48 -2.15
C THR A 549 -2.17 7.64 -3.41
N ASP A 550 -2.65 7.16 -4.54
CA ASP A 550 -1.92 7.21 -5.81
C ASP A 550 -2.43 8.29 -6.76
N LEU A 551 -3.74 8.56 -6.80
CA LEU A 551 -4.34 9.43 -7.82
C LEU A 551 -3.70 10.83 -7.86
N PHE A 552 -3.86 11.61 -6.80
CA PHE A 552 -3.33 12.97 -6.77
C PHE A 552 -1.81 13.03 -6.68
N PRO A 553 -1.13 12.19 -5.88
CA PRO A 553 0.33 12.16 -5.87
C PRO A 553 0.96 11.82 -7.22
N ILE A 554 0.38 10.94 -8.01
CA ILE A 554 0.89 10.63 -9.35
C ILE A 554 0.71 11.85 -10.29
N LEU A 555 -0.40 12.55 -10.22
CA LEU A 555 -0.61 13.78 -11.00
C LEU A 555 0.35 14.90 -10.56
N GLU A 556 0.58 15.05 -9.27
CA GLU A 556 1.39 16.13 -8.68
C GLU A 556 2.89 15.85 -8.71
N LEU A 557 3.30 14.64 -8.28
CA LEU A 557 4.70 14.29 -8.04
C LEU A 557 5.26 13.30 -9.08
N GLY A 558 4.40 12.76 -9.94
CA GLY A 558 4.74 11.67 -10.86
C GLY A 558 4.82 10.29 -10.20
N THR A 559 4.71 10.22 -8.88
CA THR A 559 4.77 9.00 -8.08
C THR A 559 4.14 9.20 -6.71
N SER A 560 3.57 8.14 -6.15
CA SER A 560 3.12 8.11 -4.76
C SER A 560 4.24 7.74 -3.75
N ALA A 561 5.39 7.27 -4.23
CA ALA A 561 6.50 6.82 -3.38
C ALA A 561 7.17 7.93 -2.56
N LYS A 562 6.92 9.19 -2.92
CA LYS A 562 7.48 10.38 -2.25
C LYS A 562 6.49 11.06 -1.28
N VAL A 563 5.38 10.43 -1.01
CA VAL A 563 4.39 10.92 -0.04
C VAL A 563 4.75 10.43 1.36
N LEU A 564 4.67 11.35 2.32
CA LEU A 564 4.84 11.02 3.73
C LEU A 564 3.55 10.36 4.27
N SER A 565 3.68 9.22 4.93
CA SER A 565 2.59 8.49 5.58
C SER A 565 2.75 8.54 7.09
N ILE A 566 1.96 9.40 7.73
CA ILE A 566 1.88 9.52 9.18
C ILE A 566 0.63 8.79 9.65
N VAL A 567 0.74 8.08 10.76
CA VAL A 567 -0.39 7.51 11.50
C VAL A 567 -0.38 8.14 12.89
N PRO A 568 -1.06 9.28 13.09
CA PRO A 568 -1.27 9.80 14.43
C PRO A 568 -2.07 8.77 15.21
N LEU A 569 -1.49 8.25 16.29
CA LEU A 569 -2.13 7.21 17.11
C LEU A 569 -3.23 7.83 17.96
N MET A 570 -4.33 7.09 18.15
CA MET A 570 -5.53 7.62 18.81
C MET A 570 -5.29 8.14 20.23
N ASN A 571 -4.28 7.61 20.93
CA ASN A 571 -3.92 8.02 22.30
C ASN A 571 -2.80 9.08 22.34
N GLY A 572 -2.37 9.63 21.21
CA GLY A 572 -1.47 10.78 21.13
C GLY A 572 -0.06 10.49 20.62
N GLY A 573 0.34 9.23 20.50
CA GLY A 573 1.61 8.85 19.89
C GLY A 573 1.63 9.02 18.37
N GLY A 574 2.76 8.71 17.74
CA GLY A 574 2.96 8.75 16.29
C GLY A 574 3.61 7.48 15.74
N LEU A 575 3.07 7.00 14.62
CA LEU A 575 3.66 5.97 13.79
C LEU A 575 3.97 6.58 12.42
N PHE A 576 5.22 6.46 11.98
CA PHE A 576 5.74 7.03 10.73
C PHE A 576 6.11 5.89 9.81
N GLU A 577 5.28 5.65 8.79
CA GLU A 577 5.49 4.57 7.83
C GLU A 577 6.36 5.06 6.67
N THR A 578 7.33 4.26 6.26
CA THR A 578 8.11 4.48 5.06
C THR A 578 7.53 3.68 3.89
N GLY A 579 7.92 3.99 2.66
CA GLY A 579 7.30 3.54 1.41
C GLY A 579 7.07 2.04 1.25
N ALA A 580 6.56 1.64 0.09
CA ALA A 580 6.27 0.25 -0.25
C ALA A 580 7.54 -0.53 -0.62
N GLY A 581 7.68 -1.76 -0.08
CA GLY A 581 8.82 -2.65 -0.29
C GLY A 581 8.73 -3.58 -1.51
N GLY A 582 7.88 -3.31 -2.51
CA GLY A 582 7.63 -4.24 -3.61
C GLY A 582 8.84 -4.62 -4.46
N SER A 583 9.84 -3.74 -4.56
CA SER A 583 11.13 -4.01 -5.24
C SER A 583 12.24 -4.48 -4.31
N ALA A 584 12.03 -4.52 -3.00
CA ALA A 584 13.05 -4.80 -1.99
C ALA A 584 13.82 -6.12 -2.22
N PRO A 585 13.17 -7.25 -2.62
CA PRO A 585 13.90 -8.50 -2.90
C PRO A 585 14.94 -8.34 -4.01
N LYS A 586 14.56 -7.75 -5.14
CA LYS A 586 15.47 -7.56 -6.30
C LYS A 586 16.63 -6.63 -5.98
N LEU A 587 16.40 -5.63 -5.10
CA LEU A 587 17.43 -4.70 -4.69
C LEU A 587 18.40 -5.32 -3.69
N ALA A 588 17.91 -6.20 -2.81
CA ALA A 588 18.76 -7.01 -1.94
C ALA A 588 19.63 -7.99 -2.76
N GLU A 589 19.05 -8.68 -3.76
CA GLU A 589 19.80 -9.54 -4.69
C GLU A 589 20.90 -8.77 -5.42
N GLN A 590 20.61 -7.53 -5.87
CA GLN A 590 21.62 -6.70 -6.54
C GLN A 590 22.79 -6.35 -5.60
N LEU A 591 22.53 -6.09 -4.32
CA LEU A 591 23.63 -5.90 -3.36
C LEU A 591 24.50 -7.16 -3.26
N LEU A 592 23.90 -8.34 -3.16
CA LEU A 592 24.65 -9.61 -3.03
C LEU A 592 25.47 -9.93 -4.28
N GLU A 593 24.93 -9.66 -5.47
CA GLU A 593 25.58 -10.00 -6.74
C GLU A 593 26.56 -8.93 -7.24
N GLU A 594 26.29 -7.66 -6.97
CA GLU A 594 27.03 -6.53 -7.56
C GLU A 594 27.59 -5.57 -6.49
N ASN A 595 27.41 -5.84 -5.21
CA ASN A 595 27.74 -4.91 -4.12
C ASN A 595 27.25 -3.49 -4.41
N HIS A 596 26.01 -3.39 -4.89
CA HIS A 596 25.35 -2.13 -5.24
C HIS A 596 23.90 -2.16 -4.74
N LEU A 597 23.55 -1.29 -3.79
CA LEU A 597 22.19 -1.19 -3.26
C LEU A 597 21.47 0.01 -3.88
N ARG A 598 20.49 -0.26 -4.74
CA ARG A 598 19.67 0.78 -5.40
C ARG A 598 18.48 1.25 -4.54
N TRP A 599 18.31 0.77 -3.32
CA TRP A 599 17.24 1.23 -2.43
C TRP A 599 17.31 2.73 -2.18
N ASP A 600 16.20 3.47 -2.42
CA ASP A 600 16.11 4.90 -2.12
C ASP A 600 15.51 5.09 -0.72
N SER A 601 16.33 5.55 0.21
CA SER A 601 15.92 5.80 1.60
C SER A 601 15.21 7.14 1.80
N LEU A 602 14.71 7.77 0.74
CA LEU A 602 13.95 9.03 0.86
C LEU A 602 12.76 8.89 1.82
N GLY A 603 12.05 7.76 1.78
CA GLY A 603 10.96 7.47 2.72
C GLY A 603 11.42 7.48 4.18
N GLU A 604 12.56 6.87 4.48
CA GLU A 604 13.16 6.87 5.81
C GLU A 604 13.60 8.29 6.25
N PHE A 605 14.17 9.07 5.34
CA PHE A 605 14.55 10.46 5.63
C PHE A 605 13.31 11.29 6.00
N LEU A 606 12.24 11.16 5.24
CA LEU A 606 10.98 11.88 5.48
C LEU A 606 10.31 11.43 6.79
N ALA A 607 10.29 10.13 7.05
CA ALA A 607 9.74 9.59 8.28
C ALA A 607 10.55 10.04 9.51
N LEU A 608 11.88 10.08 9.42
CA LEU A 608 12.73 10.62 10.47
C LEU A 608 12.42 12.09 10.76
N GLY A 609 12.25 12.91 9.73
CA GLY A 609 11.89 14.33 9.90
C GLY A 609 10.57 14.49 10.65
N ALA A 610 9.52 13.76 10.26
CA ALA A 610 8.23 13.78 10.91
C ALA A 610 8.28 13.24 12.36
N SER A 611 9.06 12.18 12.60
CA SER A 611 9.28 11.60 13.92
C SER A 611 9.99 12.58 14.86
N LEU A 612 11.00 13.31 14.38
CA LEU A 612 11.71 14.35 15.15
C LEU A 612 10.79 15.55 15.46
N GLU A 613 9.94 15.97 14.51
CA GLU A 613 8.92 17.01 14.77
C GLU A 613 7.94 16.57 15.86
N HIS A 614 7.46 15.32 15.79
CA HIS A 614 6.57 14.75 16.81
C HIS A 614 7.28 14.68 18.18
N PHE A 615 8.53 14.23 18.22
CA PHE A 615 9.34 14.21 19.44
C PHE A 615 9.50 15.62 20.04
N ALA A 616 9.82 16.59 19.19
CA ALA A 616 9.96 17.99 19.60
C ALA A 616 8.69 18.55 20.22
N ALA A 617 7.53 18.26 19.63
CA ALA A 617 6.23 18.69 20.13
C ALA A 617 5.85 17.98 21.43
N THR A 618 6.08 16.67 21.54
CA THR A 618 5.72 15.85 22.69
C THR A 618 6.57 16.23 23.93
N TYR A 619 7.87 16.45 23.74
CA TYR A 619 8.79 16.70 24.85
C TYR A 619 9.29 18.15 24.96
N HIS A 620 8.73 19.07 24.17
CA HIS A 620 9.18 20.46 24.10
C HIS A 620 10.68 20.61 23.83
N ASN A 621 11.21 19.75 22.94
CA ASN A 621 12.64 19.66 22.62
C ASN A 621 12.99 20.50 21.38
N ASN A 622 13.56 21.70 21.64
CA ASN A 622 13.93 22.63 20.56
C ASN A 622 15.03 22.07 19.64
N LYS A 623 15.99 21.29 20.19
CA LYS A 623 17.05 20.68 19.37
C LYS A 623 16.49 19.68 18.36
N ALA A 624 15.53 18.84 18.80
CA ALA A 624 14.83 17.91 17.90
C ALA A 624 14.09 18.66 16.78
N LEU A 625 13.47 19.80 17.06
CA LEU A 625 12.83 20.63 16.06
C LEU A 625 13.83 21.18 15.03
N VAL A 626 14.98 21.67 15.50
CA VAL A 626 16.04 22.16 14.61
C VAL A 626 16.63 21.04 13.76
N LEU A 627 16.80 19.83 14.33
CA LEU A 627 17.22 18.64 13.59
C LEU A 627 16.22 18.31 12.47
N ALA A 628 14.92 18.33 12.75
CA ALA A 628 13.88 18.08 11.75
C ALA A 628 13.88 19.12 10.61
N GLN A 629 13.99 20.40 10.95
CA GLN A 629 14.00 21.49 9.97
C GLN A 629 15.22 21.45 9.05
N THR A 630 16.40 21.25 9.63
CA THR A 630 17.66 21.13 8.86
C THR A 630 17.72 19.84 8.05
N LEU A 631 17.08 18.77 8.52
CA LEU A 631 16.93 17.54 7.75
C LEU A 631 16.08 17.76 6.50
N ASP A 632 14.95 18.50 6.60
CA ASP A 632 14.14 18.84 5.44
C ASP A 632 14.92 19.68 4.40
N GLU A 633 15.76 20.61 4.85
CA GLU A 633 16.67 21.35 3.95
C GLU A 633 17.67 20.42 3.25
N ALA A 634 18.26 19.47 4.00
CA ALA A 634 19.19 18.48 3.45
C ALA A 634 18.52 17.56 2.43
N ILE A 635 17.30 17.09 2.70
CA ILE A 635 16.51 16.29 1.78
C ILE A 635 16.24 17.07 0.48
N GLY A 636 15.88 18.34 0.60
CA GLY A 636 15.71 19.22 -0.56
C GLY A 636 16.97 19.26 -1.43
N ARG A 637 18.15 19.37 -0.83
CA ARG A 637 19.43 19.34 -1.57
C ARG A 637 19.75 17.99 -2.18
N VAL A 638 19.49 16.89 -1.48
CA VAL A 638 19.65 15.53 -2.04
C VAL A 638 18.86 15.38 -3.34
N LEU A 639 17.63 15.88 -3.36
CA LEU A 639 16.76 15.86 -4.53
C LEU A 639 17.29 16.81 -5.64
N GLU A 640 17.59 18.07 -5.32
CA GLU A 640 18.02 19.09 -6.28
C GLU A 640 19.37 18.75 -6.96
N GLU A 641 20.29 18.13 -6.21
CA GLU A 641 21.63 17.75 -6.69
C GLU A 641 21.66 16.31 -7.21
N ASP A 642 20.49 15.66 -7.38
CA ASP A 642 20.30 14.31 -7.93
C ASP A 642 21.17 13.25 -7.20
N LYS A 643 21.15 13.25 -5.86
CA LYS A 643 21.90 12.33 -5.01
C LYS A 643 21.12 11.10 -4.56
N SER A 644 20.04 10.76 -5.25
CA SER A 644 19.34 9.48 -5.10
C SER A 644 20.13 8.32 -5.72
N PRO A 645 19.96 7.08 -5.21
CA PRO A 645 20.65 5.92 -5.74
C PRO A 645 20.37 5.69 -7.23
N LYS A 646 21.42 5.32 -8.00
CA LYS A 646 21.33 5.00 -9.42
C LYS A 646 21.14 3.51 -9.65
N SER A 647 20.86 3.13 -10.90
CA SER A 647 20.46 1.76 -11.21
C SER A 647 21.61 0.79 -11.42
N LYS A 648 22.81 1.28 -11.72
CA LYS A 648 23.95 0.46 -12.15
C LYS A 648 25.09 0.46 -11.16
N ALA A 649 25.74 -0.68 -10.97
CA ALA A 649 27.00 -0.76 -10.25
C ALA A 649 28.06 0.19 -10.87
N GLY A 650 28.88 0.81 -10.01
CA GLY A 650 29.81 1.87 -10.42
C GLY A 650 29.20 3.27 -10.44
N GLU A 651 27.91 3.40 -10.14
CA GLU A 651 27.21 4.67 -9.93
C GLU A 651 26.88 4.88 -8.44
N LEU A 652 26.33 6.04 -8.09
CA LEU A 652 25.91 6.34 -6.71
C LEU A 652 24.84 5.35 -6.25
N ASP A 653 25.08 4.69 -5.15
CA ASP A 653 24.14 3.76 -4.53
C ASP A 653 23.51 4.32 -3.23
N ASN A 654 22.78 3.50 -2.48
CA ASN A 654 22.14 3.84 -1.22
C ASN A 654 23.13 4.43 -0.20
N ARG A 655 24.33 3.84 -0.07
CA ARG A 655 25.38 4.29 0.87
C ARG A 655 25.90 5.69 0.50
N GLY A 656 26.06 5.95 -0.78
CA GLY A 656 26.44 7.26 -1.30
C GLY A 656 25.34 8.31 -1.08
N SER A 657 24.08 7.94 -1.26
CA SER A 657 22.94 8.82 -0.94
C SER A 657 22.92 9.19 0.54
N HIS A 658 23.17 8.22 1.44
CA HIS A 658 23.28 8.47 2.88
C HIS A 658 24.44 9.40 3.24
N PHE A 659 25.58 9.25 2.56
CA PHE A 659 26.71 10.17 2.73
C PHE A 659 26.33 11.61 2.36
N PHE A 660 25.68 11.81 1.21
CA PHE A 660 25.27 13.16 0.79
C PHE A 660 24.19 13.75 1.72
N LEU A 661 23.26 12.92 2.22
CA LEU A 661 22.32 13.36 3.25
C LEU A 661 23.08 13.85 4.50
N ALA A 662 24.04 13.08 5.00
CA ALA A 662 24.83 13.45 6.16
C ALA A 662 25.61 14.74 5.92
N LEU A 663 26.25 14.90 4.76
CA LEU A 663 26.98 16.10 4.39
C LEU A 663 26.07 17.33 4.39
N TYR A 664 24.93 17.26 3.70
CA TYR A 664 24.03 18.41 3.58
C TYR A 664 23.31 18.71 4.89
N TRP A 665 22.99 17.70 5.67
CA TRP A 665 22.40 17.88 7.01
C TRP A 665 23.40 18.52 7.98
N ALA A 666 24.66 18.09 7.98
CA ALA A 666 25.71 18.72 8.78
C ALA A 666 25.97 20.18 8.40
N GLU A 667 25.95 20.49 7.07
CA GLU A 667 26.10 21.87 6.59
C GLU A 667 24.91 22.76 7.00
N ALA A 668 23.68 22.24 6.92
CA ALA A 668 22.49 22.95 7.36
C ALA A 668 22.50 23.19 8.88
N LEU A 669 22.91 22.18 9.67
CA LEU A 669 23.08 22.31 11.12
C LEU A 669 24.18 23.31 11.49
N ALA A 670 25.28 23.33 10.76
CA ALA A 670 26.36 24.31 10.98
C ALA A 670 25.93 25.74 10.68
N ALA A 671 25.10 25.94 9.64
CA ALA A 671 24.68 27.24 9.15
C ALA A 671 23.48 27.86 9.89
N GLN A 672 22.68 27.07 10.61
CA GLN A 672 21.49 27.58 11.28
C GLN A 672 21.81 28.43 12.50
N GLY A 673 20.98 29.45 12.77
CA GLY A 673 21.15 30.37 13.90
C GLY A 673 20.22 30.17 15.09
N LYS A 674 19.43 29.06 15.09
CA LYS A 674 18.36 28.82 16.08
C LYS A 674 18.87 28.11 17.35
N GLU A 675 19.89 27.26 17.20
CA GLU A 675 20.45 26.42 18.24
C GLU A 675 22.00 26.43 18.14
N THR A 676 22.63 27.27 18.94
CA THR A 676 24.08 27.54 18.86
C THR A 676 24.93 26.32 19.16
N THR A 677 24.49 25.45 20.09
CA THR A 677 25.28 24.26 20.46
C THR A 677 25.37 23.26 19.31
N LEU A 678 24.25 23.04 18.58
CA LEU A 678 24.26 22.22 17.39
C LEU A 678 25.13 22.85 16.27
N SER A 679 25.02 24.16 16.04
CA SER A 679 25.86 24.83 15.05
C SER A 679 27.36 24.67 15.33
N GLN A 680 27.77 24.83 16.59
CA GLN A 680 29.17 24.64 17.00
C GLN A 680 29.64 23.19 16.85
N GLU A 681 28.82 22.23 17.22
CA GLU A 681 29.09 20.79 17.09
C GLU A 681 29.27 20.37 15.63
N PHE A 682 28.34 20.79 14.76
CA PHE A 682 28.32 20.34 13.38
C PHE A 682 29.24 21.11 12.43
N THR A 683 29.76 22.28 12.81
CA THR A 683 30.71 23.03 11.98
C THR A 683 31.96 22.21 11.62
N PRO A 684 32.69 21.57 12.56
CA PRO A 684 33.84 20.75 12.20
C PRO A 684 33.46 19.48 11.42
N ILE A 685 32.30 18.87 11.71
CA ILE A 685 31.80 17.67 11.00
C ILE A 685 31.49 18.01 9.54
N ALA A 686 30.76 19.09 9.29
CA ALA A 686 30.42 19.56 7.95
C ALA A 686 31.69 19.86 7.13
N LYS A 687 32.67 20.53 7.76
CA LYS A 687 33.96 20.80 7.12
C LYS A 687 34.72 19.52 6.78
N ALA A 688 34.78 18.56 7.69
CA ALA A 688 35.46 17.28 7.48
C ALA A 688 34.78 16.46 6.36
N LEU A 689 33.43 16.34 6.35
CA LEU A 689 32.68 15.65 5.31
C LEU A 689 32.91 16.31 3.95
N ARG A 690 32.87 17.64 3.86
CA ARG A 690 33.07 18.37 2.60
C ARG A 690 34.50 18.22 2.07
N GLN A 691 35.48 18.31 2.94
CA GLN A 691 36.93 18.20 2.55
C GLN A 691 37.25 16.79 2.06
N ASN A 692 36.59 15.77 2.54
CA ASN A 692 36.82 14.38 2.18
C ASN A 692 35.79 13.81 1.22
N GLU A 693 34.91 14.65 0.64
CA GLU A 693 33.82 14.20 -0.26
C GLU A 693 34.32 13.28 -1.38
N ALA A 694 35.34 13.73 -2.11
CA ALA A 694 35.86 12.94 -3.24
C ALA A 694 36.41 11.58 -2.80
N GLN A 695 37.14 11.53 -1.69
CA GLN A 695 37.69 10.30 -1.14
C GLN A 695 36.59 9.35 -0.64
N ILE A 696 35.58 9.87 0.06
CA ILE A 696 34.46 9.05 0.56
C ILE A 696 33.68 8.46 -0.61
N VAL A 697 33.36 9.25 -1.63
CA VAL A 697 32.66 8.79 -2.83
C VAL A 697 33.49 7.70 -3.53
N GLU A 698 34.81 7.90 -3.69
CA GLU A 698 35.69 6.90 -4.27
C GLU A 698 35.70 5.60 -3.47
N GLU A 699 35.82 5.65 -2.14
CA GLU A 699 35.79 4.48 -1.26
C GLU A 699 34.47 3.70 -1.36
N LEU A 700 33.33 4.39 -1.54
CA LEU A 700 32.02 3.79 -1.71
C LEU A 700 31.83 3.17 -3.12
N MET A 701 32.45 3.75 -4.12
CA MET A 701 32.36 3.28 -5.51
C MET A 701 33.28 2.09 -5.80
N GLN A 702 34.49 2.07 -5.23
CA GLN A 702 35.50 1.05 -5.48
C GLN A 702 35.11 -0.35 -5.01
N VAL A 703 34.21 -0.48 -4.05
CA VAL A 703 33.75 -1.79 -3.55
C VAL A 703 32.67 -2.44 -4.42
N GLN A 704 32.12 -1.70 -5.37
CA GLN A 704 31.02 -2.18 -6.21
C GLN A 704 31.52 -3.06 -7.36
N GLY A 705 30.64 -3.91 -7.88
CA GLY A 705 30.90 -4.79 -9.03
C GLY A 705 31.34 -6.21 -8.66
N GLU A 706 31.51 -6.52 -7.38
CA GLU A 706 31.86 -7.86 -6.90
C GLU A 706 30.79 -8.44 -5.98
N LYS A 707 30.64 -9.77 -6.00
CA LYS A 707 29.72 -10.45 -5.09
C LYS A 707 30.12 -10.28 -3.63
N VAL A 708 29.12 -10.15 -2.78
CA VAL A 708 29.32 -10.11 -1.32
C VAL A 708 28.50 -11.19 -0.64
N ASP A 709 29.02 -11.70 0.48
CA ASP A 709 28.35 -12.68 1.33
C ASP A 709 28.13 -12.11 2.73
N ILE A 710 26.86 -11.95 3.09
CA ILE A 710 26.42 -11.50 4.43
C ILE A 710 25.93 -12.66 5.29
N HIS A 711 26.11 -13.91 4.86
CA HIS A 711 25.74 -15.14 5.58
C HIS A 711 24.25 -15.27 5.94
N GLY A 712 23.36 -14.97 5.03
CA GLY A 712 21.92 -15.13 5.16
C GLY A 712 21.17 -14.08 4.35
N TYR A 713 19.93 -14.39 4.00
CA TYR A 713 19.01 -13.48 3.31
C TYR A 713 17.94 -12.95 4.27
N TYR A 714 17.30 -13.87 5.02
CA TYR A 714 16.27 -13.54 6.00
C TYR A 714 16.83 -13.17 7.37
N HIS A 715 18.01 -13.72 7.69
CA HIS A 715 18.71 -13.47 8.95
C HIS A 715 20.22 -13.30 8.69
N PRO A 716 20.61 -12.20 8.04
CA PRO A 716 22.00 -11.94 7.73
C PRO A 716 22.84 -11.70 8.99
N GLN A 717 24.13 -11.99 8.89
CA GLN A 717 25.08 -11.78 10.00
C GLN A 717 25.36 -10.28 10.17
N GLU A 718 25.04 -9.75 11.34
CA GLU A 718 25.11 -8.31 11.66
C GLU A 718 26.47 -7.67 11.32
N GLU A 719 27.58 -8.25 11.80
CA GLU A 719 28.92 -7.71 11.58
C GLU A 719 29.29 -7.63 10.10
N LYS A 720 28.98 -8.67 9.33
CA LYS A 720 29.25 -8.69 7.88
C LYS A 720 28.39 -7.70 7.13
N THR A 721 27.12 -7.63 7.46
CA THR A 721 26.19 -6.67 6.88
C THR A 721 26.66 -5.24 7.15
N TYR A 722 27.09 -4.97 8.38
CA TYR A 722 27.64 -3.67 8.76
C TYR A 722 28.89 -3.32 7.97
N GLN A 723 29.81 -4.27 7.76
CA GLN A 723 31.03 -4.05 6.96
C GLN A 723 30.71 -3.75 5.49
N VAL A 724 29.76 -4.49 4.89
CA VAL A 724 29.31 -4.28 3.51
C VAL A 724 28.62 -2.93 3.35
N MET A 725 27.79 -2.56 4.31
CA MET A 725 27.01 -1.33 4.21
C MET A 725 27.75 -0.07 4.67
N ARG A 726 28.94 -0.21 5.27
CA ARG A 726 29.79 0.90 5.74
C ARG A 726 31.25 0.74 5.31
N PRO A 727 31.54 0.62 4.01
CA PRO A 727 32.89 0.35 3.53
C PRO A 727 33.84 1.56 3.58
N SER A 728 33.31 2.80 3.63
CA SER A 728 34.16 4.01 3.69
C SER A 728 34.75 4.21 5.08
N LYS A 729 36.04 3.95 5.21
CA LYS A 729 36.78 4.19 6.46
C LYS A 729 36.83 5.67 6.80
N THR A 730 36.93 6.53 5.81
CA THR A 730 36.97 8.00 6.00
C THR A 730 35.63 8.49 6.55
N LEU A 731 34.50 8.10 5.96
CA LEU A 731 33.19 8.46 6.49
C LEU A 731 32.99 7.94 7.91
N ASN A 732 33.34 6.67 8.17
CA ASN A 732 33.20 6.05 9.48
C ASN A 732 34.02 6.80 10.56
N SER A 733 35.22 7.23 10.21
CA SER A 733 36.05 7.98 11.17
C SER A 733 35.46 9.35 11.52
N ILE A 734 34.76 10.02 10.59
CA ILE A 734 34.13 11.32 10.84
C ILE A 734 32.84 11.16 11.65
N ILE A 735 32.02 10.13 11.31
CA ILE A 735 30.74 9.90 11.99
C ILE A 735 30.93 9.27 13.39
N ASN A 736 31.92 8.39 13.58
CA ASN A 736 32.13 7.68 14.86
C ASN A 736 32.96 8.42 15.86
N VAL A 737 33.39 9.67 15.61
CA VAL A 737 34.08 10.50 16.59
C VAL A 737 33.10 10.82 17.72
N GLN A 738 33.41 10.28 18.93
CA GLN A 738 32.69 10.58 20.17
C GLN A 738 33.08 11.97 20.71
#